data_8859e8995279ed6114e4c0840bda52b2
#
_entry.id   8859e8995279ed6114e4c0840bda52b2
#
_cell.length_a   1.000
_cell.length_b   1.000
_cell.length_c   1.000
_cell.angle_alpha   90.00
_cell.angle_beta   90.00
_cell.angle_gamma   90.00
#
_symmetry.space_group_name_H-M   'P 1'
#
loop_
_entity.id
_entity.type
_entity.pdbx_description
1 polymer ?
#
loop_
_entity_poly.entity_id
_entity_poly.type
_entity_poly.pdbx_seq_one_letter_code
_entity_poly.pdbx_strand_id
1 'polypeptide(L)'
;MLGKRVDYSARSVIVVGPDLKMHECGLPKDMAAELYMPFIIRKLIERGIVKTVKSAKKIVDRRDPVVWDILENVLKGHPVLLNRAPTLHRLGIQAFQPKLIEGKAIRLHPLACTGFNADFDGDQMAVHLPLGNEAILEAQILMLCAHNILNPANGAPITVPSQDMVLGLYYITKPKKGAKGEGLKFYSPEEVIIALNENAVDLHALISVKIDDIDKDGNLIRHMVETTVGRVILNQYTPKNFPFINTLITKKALRDIIGDVFKKCGVDVTAKFLDDIKDLGYLKAFEGGLSFNLEDVIIPVEKDALLKEGYEQVEEVMNNYNMGFITNNERYNQIIDIWTHVNANLTSTLMKQLAADKQGFNSIYMMLDSGARGSREQIRQLGGMRGLMAKPQKSGATGGQIIENPILANFKEGLSVLEYFISTHGARKGLADTALKTADAGYLTRRLVDVANDITITEEDCGTLRGVTIAAIKNNEEVVSSLYERILGRVSVHDIYHPHSGELLVRSGEEITESIAEAIENSPIERVEVRSVLTCEAKKGVCAKCYGRNLATGRLVEKGEAVGTIAAQSIGEPGTQLTLRTFHVGGTAGNISTENSLRAKYDGVVEFEEMRSVEYVQENGQKCDVVVGRLTELRMIDKNTNIVLVTHNIPYGAKVFVKNGAEVKKGDLICEWDPFNALIITEFTGTIGTENLIEGETYKEESDETTGFREKVITEFRDRTKAPAILILDAKKEVLKSYNLPVGAHIVVKEGDAVVAGNTIVKIPRAVGKAGDITGGLPRVTELFEARNPSNPAVVSEIDGEVTYGKIKRGNREIIITSKAGEVKKYLVSLTKQILVQENDYVRAGTPLSDGAITPTDILNIEGPIKVQEYIVNEVQDVYRMQGVKINDKHFEIIVHQMMRKVLIQDSGDTRFLENQIVDKNEFMEENDEMFGKKVVLEAGDSDRVKPGQIISARTLRDINSQLKRRDMKIVQARDAVPATSAQVLQGCLLYTSDAADDRI
;
A
#
# COMPACT_ATOMS: atom_id res chain seq x y z
N MET A 1 -6.15 -21.00 24.66
CA MET A 1 -4.98 -21.73 24.17
C MET A 1 -5.07 -21.82 22.66
N LEU A 2 -4.09 -21.28 21.95
CA LEU A 2 -4.10 -21.19 20.50
C LEU A 2 -3.57 -22.46 19.78
N GLY A 3 -3.11 -23.47 20.51
CA GLY A 3 -2.62 -24.72 19.92
C GLY A 3 -2.18 -25.75 20.96
N LYS A 4 -1.91 -26.96 20.48
CA LYS A 4 -1.40 -28.07 21.26
C LYS A 4 -0.19 -28.70 20.56
N ARG A 5 0.68 -29.38 21.31
CA ARG A 5 1.68 -30.26 20.72
C ARG A 5 0.98 -31.52 20.21
N VAL A 6 1.35 -31.96 19.03
CA VAL A 6 0.69 -33.07 18.34
C VAL A 6 1.67 -34.21 18.07
N ASP A 7 1.16 -35.46 18.09
CA ASP A 7 1.87 -36.64 17.63
C ASP A 7 1.82 -36.75 16.09
N TYR A 8 2.48 -37.76 15.52
CA TYR A 8 2.61 -37.97 14.07
C TYR A 8 3.17 -36.75 13.34
N SER A 9 4.20 -36.16 13.92
CA SER A 9 4.93 -35.03 13.38
C SER A 9 6.43 -35.28 13.42
N ALA A 10 7.12 -34.69 12.47
CA ALA A 10 8.57 -34.74 12.35
C ALA A 10 9.11 -33.38 11.92
N ARG A 11 10.40 -33.18 12.04
CA ARG A 11 11.07 -31.96 11.60
C ARG A 11 12.44 -32.27 11.03
N SER A 12 12.78 -31.66 9.90
CA SER A 12 14.09 -31.75 9.29
C SER A 12 14.43 -30.52 8.46
N VAL A 13 15.68 -30.41 8.09
CA VAL A 13 16.18 -29.40 7.16
C VAL A 13 15.60 -29.65 5.76
N ILE A 14 15.35 -28.58 5.01
CA ILE A 14 14.86 -28.64 3.63
C ILE A 14 16.01 -28.44 2.63
N VAL A 15 15.90 -29.13 1.49
CA VAL A 15 16.77 -28.94 0.33
C VAL A 15 15.92 -28.83 -0.92
N VAL A 16 16.50 -28.27 -1.98
CA VAL A 16 15.79 -28.15 -3.26
C VAL A 16 15.56 -29.53 -3.92
N GLY A 17 14.37 -29.73 -4.45
CA GLY A 17 13.98 -30.88 -5.22
C GLY A 17 13.53 -30.48 -6.63
N PRO A 18 14.43 -30.20 -7.58
CA PRO A 18 14.05 -29.75 -8.92
C PRO A 18 13.32 -30.79 -9.76
N ASP A 19 13.50 -32.06 -9.45
CA ASP A 19 12.89 -33.23 -10.11
C ASP A 19 11.48 -33.55 -9.63
N LEU A 20 11.00 -32.86 -8.58
CA LEU A 20 9.66 -33.04 -8.05
C LEU A 20 8.60 -32.30 -8.89
N LYS A 21 7.41 -32.88 -8.94
CA LYS A 21 6.23 -32.21 -9.44
C LYS A 21 5.64 -31.29 -8.38
N MET A 22 4.81 -30.33 -8.77
CA MET A 22 4.28 -29.31 -7.89
C MET A 22 3.51 -29.86 -6.69
N HIS A 23 2.86 -31.00 -6.83
CA HIS A 23 2.11 -31.68 -5.77
C HIS A 23 2.96 -32.68 -4.95
N GLU A 24 4.25 -32.86 -5.29
CA GLU A 24 5.12 -33.81 -4.63
C GLU A 24 6.11 -33.17 -3.67
N CYS A 25 6.46 -33.89 -2.61
CA CYS A 25 7.59 -33.56 -1.74
C CYS A 25 8.47 -34.81 -1.55
N GLY A 26 9.76 -34.63 -1.35
CA GLY A 26 10.68 -35.71 -1.02
C GLY A 26 10.73 -35.89 0.50
N LEU A 27 10.27 -37.06 0.97
CA LEU A 27 10.31 -37.39 2.40
C LEU A 27 11.39 -38.46 2.64
N PRO A 28 12.32 -38.28 3.60
CA PRO A 28 13.29 -39.28 3.98
C PRO A 28 12.62 -40.61 4.37
N LYS A 29 13.14 -41.73 3.86
CA LYS A 29 12.58 -43.07 4.14
C LYS A 29 12.43 -43.37 5.62
N ASP A 30 13.44 -43.04 6.42
CA ASP A 30 13.43 -43.27 7.87
C ASP A 30 12.33 -42.50 8.56
N MET A 31 12.16 -41.23 8.19
CA MET A 31 11.10 -40.38 8.71
C MET A 31 9.71 -40.88 8.32
N ALA A 32 9.54 -41.29 7.06
CA ALA A 32 8.28 -41.83 6.57
C ALA A 32 7.92 -43.16 7.28
N ALA A 33 8.88 -44.08 7.52
CA ALA A 33 8.62 -45.30 8.23
C ALA A 33 8.12 -45.06 9.67
N GLU A 34 8.63 -44.03 10.33
CA GLU A 34 8.23 -43.70 11.69
C GLU A 34 6.85 -43.00 11.75
N LEU A 35 6.62 -42.04 10.84
CA LEU A 35 5.33 -41.35 10.75
C LEU A 35 4.16 -42.28 10.40
N TYR A 36 4.35 -43.18 9.45
CA TYR A 36 3.33 -44.11 8.96
C TYR A 36 3.32 -45.45 9.72
N MET A 37 4.07 -45.59 10.81
CA MET A 37 4.21 -46.83 11.55
C MET A 37 2.88 -47.56 11.84
N PRO A 38 1.79 -46.93 12.33
CA PRO A 38 0.54 -47.61 12.56
C PRO A 38 -0.10 -48.20 11.30
N PHE A 39 0.01 -47.50 10.21
CA PHE A 39 -0.53 -47.96 8.90
C PHE A 39 0.27 -49.11 8.36
N ILE A 40 1.58 -49.10 8.53
CA ILE A 40 2.47 -50.20 8.13
C ILE A 40 2.16 -51.46 8.96
N ILE A 41 2.05 -51.29 10.29
CA ILE A 41 1.70 -52.40 11.21
C ILE A 41 0.36 -53.03 10.82
N ARG A 42 -0.65 -52.22 10.56
CA ARG A 42 -1.95 -52.70 10.08
C ARG A 42 -1.82 -53.53 8.80
N LYS A 43 -1.10 -53.04 7.83
CA LYS A 43 -0.90 -53.74 6.54
C LYS A 43 -0.05 -55.01 6.67
N LEU A 44 0.93 -55.05 7.59
CA LEU A 44 1.72 -56.23 7.89
C LEU A 44 0.83 -57.35 8.49
N ILE A 45 -0.11 -57.00 9.38
CA ILE A 45 -1.08 -57.93 9.98
C ILE A 45 -2.10 -58.36 8.93
N GLU A 46 -2.67 -57.44 8.13
CA GLU A 46 -3.66 -57.75 7.10
C GLU A 46 -3.09 -58.72 6.04
N ARG A 47 -1.81 -58.57 5.68
CA ARG A 47 -1.13 -59.50 4.76
C ARG A 47 -0.68 -60.84 5.38
N GLY A 48 -0.93 -61.01 6.67
CA GLY A 48 -0.56 -62.22 7.39
C GLY A 48 0.92 -62.44 7.61
N ILE A 49 1.80 -61.45 7.35
CA ILE A 49 3.24 -61.53 7.55
C ILE A 49 3.60 -61.67 9.00
N VAL A 50 2.82 -60.98 9.86
CA VAL A 50 2.93 -61.06 11.32
C VAL A 50 1.58 -61.21 12.01
N LYS A 51 1.59 -61.89 13.15
CA LYS A 51 0.38 -62.17 13.94
C LYS A 51 0.16 -61.16 15.05
N THR A 52 1.17 -60.44 15.50
CA THR A 52 1.09 -59.54 16.67
C THR A 52 1.70 -58.19 16.38
N VAL A 53 1.15 -57.14 16.98
CA VAL A 53 1.63 -55.75 16.88
C VAL A 53 3.09 -55.63 17.37
N LYS A 54 3.47 -56.39 18.43
CA LYS A 54 4.84 -56.35 18.95
C LYS A 54 5.86 -56.90 17.94
N SER A 55 5.46 -57.95 17.20
CA SER A 55 6.31 -58.55 16.14
C SER A 55 6.40 -57.60 14.91
N ALA A 56 5.29 -56.97 14.57
CA ALA A 56 5.25 -55.98 13.49
C ALA A 56 6.17 -54.77 13.78
N LYS A 57 6.11 -54.25 15.02
CA LYS A 57 6.98 -53.16 15.43
C LYS A 57 8.46 -53.51 15.34
N LYS A 58 8.85 -54.73 15.73
CA LYS A 58 10.24 -55.20 15.59
C LYS A 58 10.72 -55.28 14.12
N ILE A 59 9.82 -55.64 13.18
CA ILE A 59 10.15 -55.67 11.73
C ILE A 59 10.34 -54.25 11.20
N VAL A 60 9.46 -53.31 11.61
CA VAL A 60 9.60 -51.91 11.24
C VAL A 60 10.90 -51.32 11.81
N ASP A 61 11.21 -51.57 13.07
CA ASP A 61 12.44 -51.10 13.75
C ASP A 61 13.70 -51.68 13.10
N ARG A 62 13.64 -52.90 12.55
CA ARG A 62 14.75 -53.54 11.78
C ARG A 62 14.88 -53.04 10.35
N ARG A 63 13.86 -52.28 9.85
CA ARG A 63 13.86 -51.78 8.47
C ARG A 63 13.98 -52.86 7.40
N ASP A 64 13.26 -53.97 7.60
CA ASP A 64 13.25 -55.04 6.64
C ASP A 64 12.74 -54.57 5.25
N PRO A 65 13.21 -55.15 4.12
CA PRO A 65 12.83 -54.72 2.75
C PRO A 65 11.33 -54.71 2.51
N VAL A 66 10.58 -55.62 3.12
CA VAL A 66 9.12 -55.72 3.04
C VAL A 66 8.41 -54.46 3.55
N VAL A 67 9.04 -53.73 4.50
CA VAL A 67 8.48 -52.48 5.06
C VAL A 67 8.42 -51.43 3.99
N TRP A 68 9.44 -51.32 3.14
CA TRP A 68 9.51 -50.32 2.08
C TRP A 68 8.44 -50.52 1.00
N ASP A 69 8.16 -51.77 0.60
CA ASP A 69 7.11 -52.10 -0.36
C ASP A 69 5.71 -51.78 0.19
N ILE A 70 5.50 -52.04 1.47
CA ILE A 70 4.26 -51.70 2.14
C ILE A 70 4.13 -50.17 2.27
N LEU A 71 5.20 -49.47 2.67
CA LEU A 71 5.23 -48.03 2.85
C LEU A 71 4.90 -47.33 1.54
N GLU A 72 5.50 -47.73 0.42
CA GLU A 72 5.22 -47.16 -0.90
C GLU A 72 3.72 -47.26 -1.27
N ASN A 73 3.10 -48.41 -0.95
CA ASN A 73 1.67 -48.57 -1.20
C ASN A 73 0.79 -47.76 -0.25
N VAL A 74 1.21 -47.57 0.99
CA VAL A 74 0.49 -46.73 2.00
C VAL A 74 0.57 -45.25 1.64
N LEU A 75 1.70 -44.80 1.10
CA LEU A 75 1.89 -43.40 0.71
C LEU A 75 0.97 -42.96 -0.44
N LYS A 76 0.57 -43.86 -1.34
CA LYS A 76 -0.30 -43.52 -2.46
C LYS A 76 -1.65 -43.00 -1.97
N GLY A 77 -1.96 -41.74 -2.26
CA GLY A 77 -3.19 -41.08 -1.85
C GLY A 77 -3.22 -40.67 -0.37
N HIS A 78 -2.11 -40.71 0.34
CA HIS A 78 -2.03 -40.23 1.73
C HIS A 78 -1.05 -39.06 1.83
N PRO A 79 -1.50 -37.79 1.69
CA PRO A 79 -0.64 -36.62 1.69
C PRO A 79 -0.08 -36.33 3.09
N VAL A 80 0.99 -35.56 3.12
CA VAL A 80 1.55 -34.97 4.34
C VAL A 80 1.43 -33.44 4.30
N LEU A 81 1.29 -32.82 5.46
CA LEU A 81 1.31 -31.38 5.60
C LEU A 81 2.72 -30.91 5.93
N LEU A 82 3.26 -29.98 5.15
CA LEU A 82 4.51 -29.28 5.45
C LEU A 82 4.20 -27.90 6.02
N ASN A 83 4.91 -27.54 7.09
CA ASN A 83 4.78 -26.24 7.75
C ASN A 83 6.16 -25.64 7.99
N ARG A 84 6.31 -24.34 7.66
CA ARG A 84 7.50 -23.56 8.03
C ARG A 84 7.11 -22.50 9.06
N ALA A 85 7.81 -22.48 10.19
CA ALA A 85 7.68 -21.40 11.18
C ALA A 85 8.60 -20.20 10.81
N PRO A 86 8.12 -18.95 10.93
CA PRO A 86 6.80 -18.53 11.40
C PRO A 86 5.72 -18.70 10.32
N THR A 87 4.55 -19.19 10.71
CA THR A 87 3.40 -19.30 9.80
C THR A 87 2.67 -17.97 9.72
N LEU A 88 3.02 -17.16 8.74
CA LEU A 88 2.51 -15.78 8.60
C LEU A 88 1.13 -15.73 7.96
N HIS A 89 0.84 -16.64 7.04
CA HIS A 89 -0.43 -16.74 6.30
C HIS A 89 -0.76 -18.21 5.99
N ARG A 90 -1.93 -18.44 5.44
CA ARG A 90 -2.43 -19.81 5.21
C ARG A 90 -1.54 -20.67 4.30
N LEU A 91 -0.76 -20.06 3.39
CA LEU A 91 0.16 -20.76 2.51
C LEU A 91 1.45 -21.24 3.24
N GLY A 92 1.63 -20.89 4.51
CA GLY A 92 2.68 -21.41 5.35
C GLY A 92 2.46 -22.88 5.78
N ILE A 93 1.28 -23.45 5.50
CA ILE A 93 0.95 -24.86 5.67
C ILE A 93 0.32 -25.36 4.39
N GLN A 94 0.97 -26.31 3.71
CA GLN A 94 0.47 -26.89 2.46
C GLN A 94 0.61 -28.39 2.48
N ALA A 95 -0.27 -29.09 1.77
CA ALA A 95 -0.24 -30.53 1.59
C ALA A 95 0.58 -30.92 0.36
N PHE A 96 1.29 -32.01 0.48
CA PHE A 96 2.08 -32.61 -0.60
C PHE A 96 1.91 -34.13 -0.59
N GLN A 97 1.96 -34.74 -1.78
CA GLN A 97 2.09 -36.18 -1.91
C GLN A 97 3.54 -36.59 -1.64
N PRO A 98 3.83 -37.37 -0.62
CA PRO A 98 5.20 -37.74 -0.30
C PRO A 98 5.76 -38.75 -1.31
N LYS A 99 7.03 -38.53 -1.66
CA LYS A 99 7.86 -39.44 -2.47
C LYS A 99 9.07 -39.85 -1.63
N LEU A 100 9.36 -41.12 -1.54
CA LEU A 100 10.47 -41.60 -0.74
C LEU A 100 11.81 -41.22 -1.37
N ILE A 101 12.69 -40.70 -0.56
CA ILE A 101 14.04 -40.31 -0.95
C ILE A 101 15.08 -40.86 0.01
N GLU A 102 16.29 -41.05 -0.48
CA GLU A 102 17.46 -41.33 0.35
C GLU A 102 17.97 -40.06 1.02
N GLY A 103 18.54 -40.15 2.21
CA GLY A 103 19.09 -39.05 2.96
C GLY A 103 18.26 -38.67 4.18
N LYS A 104 18.56 -37.52 4.80
CA LYS A 104 17.92 -37.03 6.04
C LYS A 104 17.17 -35.72 5.85
N ALA A 105 17.32 -35.06 4.72
CA ALA A 105 16.69 -33.76 4.44
C ALA A 105 15.43 -33.94 3.60
N ILE A 106 14.43 -33.08 3.84
CA ILE A 106 13.19 -33.02 3.07
C ILE A 106 13.47 -32.29 1.76
N ARG A 107 13.07 -32.86 0.62
CA ARG A 107 13.11 -32.15 -0.66
C ARG A 107 11.82 -31.37 -0.87
N LEU A 108 11.99 -30.09 -1.18
CA LEU A 108 10.86 -29.18 -1.43
C LEU A 108 10.89 -28.72 -2.90
N HIS A 109 9.72 -28.63 -3.50
CA HIS A 109 9.56 -28.08 -4.85
C HIS A 109 9.95 -26.58 -4.88
N PRO A 110 10.78 -26.14 -5.82
CA PRO A 110 11.29 -24.75 -5.83
C PRO A 110 10.19 -23.70 -5.97
N LEU A 111 9.10 -23.97 -6.67
CA LEU A 111 8.00 -23.01 -6.80
C LEU A 111 7.18 -22.86 -5.51
N ALA A 112 7.19 -23.81 -4.61
CA ALA A 112 6.52 -23.72 -3.33
C ALA A 112 7.24 -22.80 -2.32
N CYS A 113 8.53 -22.54 -2.52
CA CYS A 113 9.34 -21.73 -1.60
C CYS A 113 8.78 -20.34 -1.36
N THR A 114 8.19 -19.69 -2.36
CA THR A 114 7.60 -18.35 -2.24
C THR A 114 6.42 -18.33 -1.26
N GLY A 115 5.55 -19.36 -1.30
CA GLY A 115 4.41 -19.48 -0.38
C GLY A 115 4.84 -19.70 1.07
N PHE A 116 5.90 -20.46 1.29
CA PHE A 116 6.46 -20.70 2.62
C PHE A 116 7.40 -19.58 3.09
N ASN A 117 7.78 -18.66 2.23
CA ASN A 117 8.90 -17.74 2.44
C ASN A 117 10.16 -18.47 2.91
N ALA A 118 10.45 -19.63 2.27
CA ALA A 118 11.54 -20.53 2.62
C ALA A 118 12.72 -20.36 1.66
N ASP A 119 13.92 -20.52 2.21
CA ASP A 119 15.16 -20.64 1.45
C ASP A 119 15.95 -21.88 1.93
N PHE A 120 17.04 -22.19 1.24
CA PHE A 120 17.81 -23.41 1.50
C PHE A 120 19.13 -23.13 2.21
N ASP A 121 19.16 -22.12 3.06
CA ASP A 121 20.33 -21.71 3.86
C ASP A 121 20.45 -22.44 5.22
N GLY A 122 19.60 -23.40 5.49
CA GLY A 122 19.49 -24.17 6.73
C GLY A 122 18.10 -24.17 7.34
N ASP A 123 17.11 -23.65 6.62
CA ASP A 123 15.72 -23.68 7.05
C ASP A 123 15.24 -25.12 7.33
N GLN A 124 14.39 -25.24 8.33
CA GLN A 124 13.74 -26.48 8.72
C GLN A 124 12.22 -26.37 8.52
N MET A 125 11.60 -27.49 8.17
CA MET A 125 10.16 -27.61 8.06
C MET A 125 9.64 -28.74 8.92
N ALA A 126 8.44 -28.54 9.51
CA ALA A 126 7.71 -29.56 10.20
C ALA A 126 6.85 -30.35 9.20
N VAL A 127 6.74 -31.65 9.44
CA VAL A 127 5.86 -32.57 8.70
C VAL A 127 4.78 -33.05 9.62
N HIS A 128 3.53 -33.02 9.18
CA HIS A 128 2.38 -33.51 9.93
C HIS A 128 1.59 -34.50 9.08
N LEU A 129 1.10 -35.57 9.70
CA LEU A 129 0.35 -36.62 9.02
C LEU A 129 -1.15 -36.48 9.34
N PRO A 130 -2.02 -36.23 8.34
CA PRO A 130 -3.46 -36.40 8.52
C PRO A 130 -3.82 -37.83 8.83
N LEU A 131 -4.65 -38.07 9.86
CA LEU A 131 -4.97 -39.43 10.32
C LEU A 131 -6.33 -39.94 9.84
N GLY A 132 -7.37 -39.09 9.87
CA GLY A 132 -8.72 -39.44 9.47
C GLY A 132 -8.93 -39.32 7.96
N ASN A 133 -9.85 -40.10 7.41
CA ASN A 133 -10.20 -40.01 5.98
C ASN A 133 -10.73 -38.62 5.60
N GLU A 134 -11.49 -37.96 6.49
CA GLU A 134 -11.97 -36.60 6.30
C GLU A 134 -10.82 -35.60 6.18
N ALA A 135 -9.85 -35.69 7.10
CA ALA A 135 -8.65 -34.85 7.09
C ALA A 135 -7.78 -35.10 5.86
N ILE A 136 -7.68 -36.37 5.39
CA ILE A 136 -6.96 -36.73 4.17
C ILE A 136 -7.62 -36.08 2.95
N LEU A 137 -8.95 -36.14 2.85
CA LEU A 137 -9.72 -35.53 1.75
C LEU A 137 -9.59 -34.00 1.74
N GLU A 138 -9.70 -33.35 2.90
CA GLU A 138 -9.49 -31.92 3.02
C GLU A 138 -8.05 -31.53 2.60
N ALA A 139 -7.06 -32.28 3.03
CA ALA A 139 -5.67 -32.05 2.62
C ALA A 139 -5.48 -32.18 1.10
N GLN A 140 -6.13 -33.13 0.45
CA GLN A 140 -6.05 -33.33 -1.00
C GLN A 140 -6.79 -32.27 -1.79
N ILE A 141 -7.98 -31.87 -1.36
CA ILE A 141 -8.86 -30.97 -2.14
C ILE A 141 -8.50 -29.50 -1.87
N LEU A 142 -8.32 -29.11 -0.61
CA LEU A 142 -8.18 -27.70 -0.21
C LEU A 142 -6.74 -27.25 0.00
N MET A 143 -5.87 -28.14 0.51
CA MET A 143 -4.55 -27.77 0.97
C MET A 143 -3.41 -28.16 0.03
N LEU A 144 -3.67 -28.93 -1.03
CA LEU A 144 -2.63 -29.37 -1.95
C LEU A 144 -1.96 -28.16 -2.61
N CYS A 145 -0.63 -28.16 -2.68
CA CYS A 145 0.14 -27.06 -3.25
C CYS A 145 -0.28 -26.70 -4.68
N ALA A 146 -0.62 -27.69 -5.50
CA ALA A 146 -1.10 -27.50 -6.86
C ALA A 146 -2.42 -26.68 -6.94
N HIS A 147 -3.24 -26.67 -5.90
CA HIS A 147 -4.49 -25.92 -5.86
C HIS A 147 -4.32 -24.48 -5.30
N ASN A 148 -3.18 -24.21 -4.66
CA ASN A 148 -2.90 -22.92 -4.04
C ASN A 148 -1.92 -22.07 -4.88
N ILE A 149 -2.30 -21.82 -6.15
CA ILE A 149 -1.48 -21.05 -7.10
C ILE A 149 -1.62 -19.55 -6.86
N LEU A 150 -2.81 -19.06 -6.48
CA LEU A 150 -3.10 -17.65 -6.30
C LEU A 150 -2.88 -17.19 -4.86
N ASN A 151 -2.38 -15.95 -4.71
CA ASN A 151 -2.21 -15.31 -3.41
C ASN A 151 -3.56 -14.77 -2.91
N PRO A 152 -4.01 -15.13 -1.70
CA PRO A 152 -5.25 -14.60 -1.13
C PRO A 152 -5.22 -13.10 -0.86
N ALA A 153 -4.05 -12.45 -0.80
CA ALA A 153 -3.92 -11.01 -0.54
C ALA A 153 -4.30 -10.14 -1.74
N ASN A 154 -3.93 -10.55 -2.96
CA ASN A 154 -4.12 -9.76 -4.18
C ASN A 154 -4.66 -10.52 -5.39
N GLY A 155 -4.81 -11.84 -5.30
CA GLY A 155 -5.27 -12.68 -6.41
C GLY A 155 -4.24 -12.91 -7.52
N ALA A 156 -3.01 -12.43 -7.38
CA ALA A 156 -1.94 -12.70 -8.33
C ALA A 156 -1.31 -14.07 -8.08
N PRO A 157 -0.76 -14.76 -9.11
CA PRO A 157 -0.03 -15.99 -8.90
C PRO A 157 1.15 -15.81 -7.93
N ILE A 158 1.27 -16.67 -6.92
CA ILE A 158 2.37 -16.71 -5.97
C ILE A 158 3.45 -17.71 -6.39
N THR A 159 3.07 -18.81 -7.03
CA THR A 159 3.95 -19.85 -7.53
C THR A 159 4.54 -19.46 -8.88
N VAL A 160 5.39 -18.44 -8.87
CA VAL A 160 6.05 -17.92 -10.08
C VAL A 160 7.49 -18.41 -10.10
N PRO A 161 8.02 -18.88 -11.24
CA PRO A 161 9.42 -19.19 -11.39
C PRO A 161 10.33 -18.06 -10.92
N SER A 162 11.46 -18.39 -10.33
CA SER A 162 12.41 -17.43 -9.76
C SER A 162 13.85 -17.83 -10.11
N GLN A 163 14.76 -16.89 -9.91
CA GLN A 163 16.21 -17.12 -10.08
C GLN A 163 16.56 -17.76 -11.45
N ASP A 164 17.21 -18.91 -11.46
CA ASP A 164 17.70 -19.58 -12.66
C ASP A 164 16.59 -19.95 -13.65
N MET A 165 15.41 -20.28 -13.15
CA MET A 165 14.26 -20.59 -14.01
C MET A 165 13.87 -19.38 -14.88
N VAL A 166 13.76 -18.20 -14.27
CA VAL A 166 13.44 -16.96 -15.00
C VAL A 166 14.58 -16.56 -15.93
N LEU A 167 15.83 -16.70 -15.47
CA LEU A 167 16.99 -16.34 -16.25
C LEU A 167 17.10 -17.19 -17.52
N GLY A 168 16.87 -18.50 -17.41
CA GLY A 168 16.87 -19.40 -18.57
C GLY A 168 15.80 -19.07 -19.59
N LEU A 169 14.59 -18.80 -19.14
CA LEU A 169 13.47 -18.39 -20.01
C LEU A 169 13.69 -17.02 -20.66
N TYR A 170 14.25 -16.08 -19.90
CA TYR A 170 14.62 -14.77 -20.43
C TYR A 170 15.68 -14.88 -21.51
N TYR A 171 16.73 -15.70 -21.25
CA TYR A 171 17.82 -15.91 -22.17
C TYR A 171 17.33 -16.43 -23.53
N ILE A 172 16.49 -17.47 -23.56
CA ILE A 172 15.99 -18.04 -24.81
C ILE A 172 15.03 -17.11 -25.58
N THR A 173 14.29 -16.24 -24.88
CA THR A 173 13.31 -15.36 -25.52
C THR A 173 13.89 -14.04 -26.01
N LYS A 174 15.16 -13.74 -25.69
CA LYS A 174 15.82 -12.49 -26.07
C LYS A 174 16.34 -12.55 -27.51
N PRO A 175 15.99 -11.58 -28.36
CA PRO A 175 16.49 -11.50 -29.73
C PRO A 175 17.93 -10.97 -29.78
N LYS A 176 18.73 -11.46 -30.71
CA LYS A 176 20.07 -10.97 -31.03
C LYS A 176 20.16 -10.62 -32.52
N LYS A 177 20.54 -9.38 -32.81
CA LYS A 177 20.75 -8.95 -34.19
C LYS A 177 22.04 -9.55 -34.76
N GLY A 178 22.00 -9.94 -36.02
CA GLY A 178 23.17 -10.57 -36.66
C GLY A 178 23.40 -12.03 -36.29
N ALA A 179 22.44 -12.72 -35.68
CA ALA A 179 22.53 -14.13 -35.35
C ALA A 179 22.39 -14.99 -36.62
N LYS A 180 23.04 -16.16 -36.61
CA LYS A 180 23.01 -17.11 -37.74
C LYS A 180 21.57 -17.52 -38.05
N GLY A 181 21.14 -17.39 -39.32
CA GLY A 181 19.78 -17.75 -39.74
C GLY A 181 18.74 -16.65 -39.56
N GLU A 182 19.16 -15.39 -39.33
CA GLU A 182 18.23 -14.26 -39.25
C GLU A 182 17.47 -14.08 -40.57
N GLY A 183 16.14 -13.86 -40.48
CA GLY A 183 15.27 -13.66 -41.63
C GLY A 183 14.80 -14.90 -42.38
N LEU A 184 15.20 -16.10 -41.95
CA LEU A 184 14.69 -17.34 -42.57
C LEU A 184 13.18 -17.51 -42.28
N LYS A 185 12.49 -18.11 -43.28
CA LYS A 185 11.06 -18.39 -43.20
C LYS A 185 10.82 -19.88 -43.07
N PHE A 186 9.99 -20.28 -42.10
CA PHE A 186 9.66 -21.69 -41.85
C PHE A 186 8.16 -21.91 -41.97
N TYR A 187 7.78 -23.08 -42.42
CA TYR A 187 6.39 -23.48 -42.62
C TYR A 187 5.72 -23.99 -41.34
N SER A 188 6.51 -24.56 -40.43
CA SER A 188 6.01 -25.09 -39.16
C SER A 188 7.02 -24.91 -38.02
N PRO A 189 6.57 -24.95 -36.75
CA PRO A 189 7.44 -24.94 -35.57
C PRO A 189 8.43 -26.13 -35.55
N GLU A 190 8.06 -27.30 -36.08
CA GLU A 190 8.90 -28.49 -36.11
C GLU A 190 10.11 -28.30 -37.01
N GLU A 191 9.93 -27.62 -38.17
CA GLU A 191 11.07 -27.29 -39.05
C GLU A 191 12.11 -26.43 -38.35
N VAL A 192 11.68 -25.51 -37.49
CA VAL A 192 12.58 -24.64 -36.72
C VAL A 192 13.46 -25.48 -35.81
N ILE A 193 12.90 -26.50 -35.16
CA ILE A 193 13.65 -27.37 -34.23
C ILE A 193 14.66 -28.22 -35.02
N ILE A 194 14.27 -28.74 -36.16
CA ILE A 194 15.19 -29.49 -37.05
C ILE A 194 16.34 -28.56 -37.49
N ALA A 195 16.01 -27.33 -37.92
CA ALA A 195 17.01 -26.35 -38.32
C ALA A 195 17.97 -25.94 -37.16
N LEU A 196 17.46 -25.88 -35.93
CA LEU A 196 18.28 -25.63 -34.76
C LEU A 196 19.21 -26.80 -34.47
N ASN A 197 18.73 -28.06 -34.51
CA ASN A 197 19.51 -29.27 -34.27
C ASN A 197 20.63 -29.45 -35.30
N GLU A 198 20.34 -29.05 -36.56
CA GLU A 198 21.34 -29.04 -37.65
C GLU A 198 22.25 -27.79 -37.60
N ASN A 199 22.15 -26.95 -36.57
CA ASN A 199 22.88 -25.67 -36.44
C ASN A 199 22.75 -24.74 -37.67
N ALA A 200 21.64 -24.81 -38.41
CA ALA A 200 21.34 -23.89 -39.48
C ALA A 200 20.91 -22.52 -38.97
N VAL A 201 20.26 -22.45 -37.79
CA VAL A 201 19.80 -21.24 -37.09
C VAL A 201 20.32 -21.19 -35.66
N ASP A 202 20.54 -19.99 -35.16
CA ASP A 202 20.88 -19.76 -33.75
C ASP A 202 19.61 -19.62 -32.90
N LEU A 203 19.73 -19.90 -31.61
CA LEU A 203 18.62 -19.79 -30.64
C LEU A 203 18.00 -18.40 -30.57
N HIS A 204 18.82 -17.37 -30.75
CA HIS A 204 18.41 -15.95 -30.64
C HIS A 204 18.04 -15.29 -31.98
N ALA A 205 18.08 -16.06 -33.10
CA ALA A 205 17.81 -15.54 -34.43
C ALA A 205 16.33 -15.12 -34.58
N LEU A 206 16.11 -13.97 -35.21
CA LEU A 206 14.79 -13.53 -35.64
C LEU A 206 14.40 -14.26 -36.91
N ILE A 207 13.29 -14.99 -36.86
CA ILE A 207 12.77 -15.81 -37.95
C ILE A 207 11.29 -15.55 -38.19
N SER A 208 10.77 -15.89 -39.35
CA SER A 208 9.34 -15.85 -39.62
C SER A 208 8.79 -17.26 -39.68
N VAL A 209 7.84 -17.59 -38.85
CA VAL A 209 7.23 -18.93 -38.75
C VAL A 209 5.73 -18.84 -38.96
N LYS A 210 5.18 -19.82 -39.73
CA LYS A 210 3.74 -19.97 -39.85
C LYS A 210 3.21 -20.74 -38.65
N ILE A 211 2.30 -20.13 -37.91
CA ILE A 211 1.84 -20.65 -36.62
C ILE A 211 0.32 -20.75 -36.68
N ASP A 212 -0.19 -21.79 -36.04
CA ASP A 212 -1.62 -21.90 -35.70
C ASP A 212 -1.85 -21.17 -34.38
N ASP A 213 -2.45 -19.99 -34.41
CA ASP A 213 -2.72 -19.15 -33.26
C ASP A 213 -4.23 -19.12 -32.96
N ILE A 214 -4.58 -18.76 -31.74
CA ILE A 214 -5.97 -18.64 -31.30
C ILE A 214 -6.30 -17.18 -31.15
N ASP A 215 -7.30 -16.69 -31.90
CA ASP A 215 -7.80 -15.32 -31.80
C ASP A 215 -8.56 -15.10 -30.48
N LYS A 216 -8.82 -13.85 -30.14
CA LYS A 216 -9.62 -13.45 -28.98
C LYS A 216 -10.99 -14.12 -28.93
N ASP A 217 -11.53 -14.47 -30.07
CA ASP A 217 -12.84 -15.16 -30.26
C ASP A 217 -12.74 -16.70 -30.18
N GLY A 218 -11.52 -17.25 -29.93
CA GLY A 218 -11.31 -18.72 -29.83
C GLY A 218 -11.16 -19.45 -31.17
N ASN A 219 -11.07 -18.75 -32.30
CA ASN A 219 -10.91 -19.36 -33.62
C ASN A 219 -9.42 -19.57 -33.92
N LEU A 220 -9.11 -20.73 -34.54
CA LEU A 220 -7.76 -21.02 -35.02
C LEU A 220 -7.47 -20.20 -36.27
N ILE A 221 -6.49 -19.34 -36.20
CA ILE A 221 -6.01 -18.54 -37.32
C ILE A 221 -4.58 -18.93 -37.63
N ARG A 222 -4.31 -19.20 -38.91
CA ARG A 222 -2.99 -19.57 -39.38
C ARG A 222 -2.33 -18.36 -40.06
N HIS A 223 -1.30 -17.78 -39.44
CA HIS A 223 -0.62 -16.61 -39.97
C HIS A 223 0.91 -16.68 -39.77
N MET A 224 1.64 -15.84 -40.51
CA MET A 224 3.10 -15.73 -40.38
C MET A 224 3.40 -14.75 -39.25
N VAL A 225 4.18 -15.19 -38.28
CA VAL A 225 4.62 -14.39 -37.14
C VAL A 225 6.14 -14.24 -37.19
N GLU A 226 6.62 -13.04 -37.00
CA GLU A 226 8.04 -12.78 -36.77
C GLU A 226 8.37 -13.02 -35.29
N THR A 227 9.26 -13.96 -35.04
CA THR A 227 9.57 -14.42 -33.67
C THR A 227 11.03 -14.92 -33.57
N THR A 228 11.46 -15.31 -32.38
CA THR A 228 12.78 -15.95 -32.19
C THR A 228 12.63 -17.47 -32.10
N VAL A 229 13.69 -18.18 -32.42
CA VAL A 229 13.72 -19.65 -32.28
C VAL A 229 13.42 -20.07 -30.84
N GLY A 230 13.94 -19.33 -29.84
CA GLY A 230 13.70 -19.62 -28.43
C GLY A 230 12.23 -19.44 -28.01
N ARG A 231 11.51 -18.49 -28.58
CA ARG A 231 10.07 -18.33 -28.33
C ARG A 231 9.25 -19.46 -28.93
N VAL A 232 9.64 -19.97 -30.07
CA VAL A 232 9.01 -21.17 -30.67
C VAL A 232 9.18 -22.37 -29.74
N ILE A 233 10.36 -22.58 -29.16
CA ILE A 233 10.61 -23.64 -28.18
C ILE A 233 9.74 -23.45 -26.93
N LEU A 234 9.66 -22.23 -26.40
CA LEU A 234 8.81 -21.95 -25.23
C LEU A 234 7.34 -22.32 -25.50
N ASN A 235 6.83 -21.98 -26.68
CA ASN A 235 5.42 -22.22 -27.01
C ASN A 235 5.09 -23.72 -27.22
N GLN A 236 6.06 -24.59 -27.31
CA GLN A 236 5.80 -26.05 -27.30
C GLN A 236 5.30 -26.55 -25.94
N TYR A 237 5.68 -25.89 -24.86
CA TYR A 237 5.31 -26.20 -23.49
C TYR A 237 4.04 -25.47 -23.03
N THR A 238 3.54 -24.53 -23.85
CA THR A 238 2.28 -23.85 -23.53
C THR A 238 1.08 -24.74 -23.82
N PRO A 239 -0.03 -24.61 -23.05
CA PRO A 239 -1.25 -25.36 -23.32
C PRO A 239 -1.81 -25.07 -24.72
N LYS A 240 -2.37 -26.08 -25.38
CA LYS A 240 -2.91 -25.97 -26.77
C LYS A 240 -4.01 -24.91 -26.94
N ASN A 241 -4.69 -24.54 -25.88
CA ASN A 241 -5.78 -23.55 -25.89
C ASN A 241 -5.32 -22.13 -25.50
N PHE A 242 -4.02 -21.87 -25.56
CA PHE A 242 -3.44 -20.59 -25.20
C PHE A 242 -2.82 -19.90 -26.42
N PRO A 243 -2.97 -18.58 -26.60
CA PRO A 243 -2.42 -17.84 -27.73
C PRO A 243 -0.88 -17.88 -27.72
N PHE A 244 -0.27 -17.70 -28.90
CA PHE A 244 1.17 -17.73 -29.07
C PHE A 244 1.87 -16.59 -28.30
N ILE A 245 2.81 -16.95 -27.42
CA ILE A 245 3.57 -16.00 -26.61
C ILE A 245 4.75 -15.48 -27.43
N ASN A 246 4.71 -14.20 -27.82
CA ASN A 246 5.76 -13.53 -28.61
C ASN A 246 6.37 -12.31 -27.88
N THR A 247 6.54 -12.41 -26.56
CA THR A 247 7.11 -11.35 -25.74
C THR A 247 8.41 -11.81 -25.08
N LEU A 248 9.23 -10.85 -24.66
CA LEU A 248 10.39 -11.14 -23.82
C LEU A 248 9.93 -11.58 -22.43
N ILE A 249 10.35 -12.75 -22.00
CA ILE A 249 9.90 -13.33 -20.73
C ILE A 249 10.70 -12.75 -19.56
N THR A 250 10.09 -11.83 -18.84
CA THR A 250 10.54 -11.33 -17.54
C THR A 250 9.72 -11.98 -16.43
N LYS A 251 10.14 -11.85 -15.18
CA LYS A 251 9.39 -12.34 -14.02
C LYS A 251 7.97 -11.77 -13.96
N LYS A 252 7.80 -10.48 -14.36
CA LYS A 252 6.49 -9.82 -14.43
C LYS A 252 5.62 -10.41 -15.53
N ALA A 253 6.16 -10.48 -16.76
CA ALA A 253 5.45 -11.07 -17.90
C ALA A 253 5.03 -12.53 -17.63
N LEU A 254 5.90 -13.30 -16.99
CA LEU A 254 5.60 -14.67 -16.63
C LEU A 254 4.48 -14.80 -15.60
N ARG A 255 4.42 -13.89 -14.60
CA ARG A 255 3.31 -13.82 -13.64
C ARG A 255 1.99 -13.58 -14.34
N ASP A 256 1.96 -12.63 -15.27
CA ASP A 256 0.75 -12.28 -16.03
C ASP A 256 0.30 -13.46 -16.90
N ILE A 257 1.24 -14.12 -17.61
CA ILE A 257 0.97 -15.32 -18.42
C ILE A 257 0.41 -16.46 -17.55
N ILE A 258 1.00 -16.73 -16.38
CA ILE A 258 0.50 -17.78 -15.47
C ILE A 258 -0.91 -17.46 -15.00
N GLY A 259 -1.21 -16.19 -14.69
CA GLY A 259 -2.56 -15.74 -14.35
C GLY A 259 -3.56 -15.98 -15.47
N ASP A 260 -3.20 -15.70 -16.71
CA ASP A 260 -4.06 -15.92 -17.88
C ASP A 260 -4.25 -17.41 -18.20
N VAL A 261 -3.20 -18.22 -18.05
CA VAL A 261 -3.30 -19.69 -18.19
C VAL A 261 -4.22 -20.27 -17.12
N PHE A 262 -4.09 -19.80 -15.87
CA PHE A 262 -4.98 -20.23 -14.78
C PHE A 262 -6.46 -19.95 -15.08
N LYS A 263 -6.76 -18.76 -15.59
CA LYS A 263 -8.13 -18.36 -15.92
C LYS A 263 -8.73 -19.15 -17.10
N LYS A 264 -7.93 -19.35 -18.16
CA LYS A 264 -8.41 -20.00 -19.40
C LYS A 264 -8.39 -21.52 -19.33
N CYS A 265 -7.39 -22.12 -18.72
CA CYS A 265 -7.11 -23.56 -18.78
C CYS A 265 -7.40 -24.30 -17.46
N GLY A 266 -7.60 -23.58 -16.34
CA GLY A 266 -7.86 -24.17 -15.03
C GLY A 266 -6.60 -24.62 -14.27
N VAL A 267 -6.82 -25.14 -13.05
CA VAL A 267 -5.77 -25.41 -12.05
C VAL A 267 -4.79 -26.50 -12.51
N ASP A 268 -5.31 -27.65 -12.96
CA ASP A 268 -4.48 -28.84 -13.28
C ASP A 268 -3.54 -28.59 -14.44
N VAL A 269 -4.05 -27.93 -15.49
CA VAL A 269 -3.24 -27.57 -16.67
C VAL A 269 -2.19 -26.53 -16.29
N THR A 270 -2.52 -25.59 -15.41
CA THR A 270 -1.58 -24.58 -14.93
C THR A 270 -0.46 -25.22 -14.10
N ALA A 271 -0.78 -26.19 -13.23
CA ALA A 271 0.23 -26.88 -12.45
C ALA A 271 1.22 -27.65 -13.34
N LYS A 272 0.71 -28.33 -14.39
CA LYS A 272 1.57 -28.98 -15.38
C LYS A 272 2.43 -27.98 -16.15
N PHE A 273 1.85 -26.89 -16.59
CA PHE A 273 2.56 -25.83 -17.28
C PHE A 273 3.69 -25.23 -16.42
N LEU A 274 3.46 -25.05 -15.12
CA LEU A 274 4.48 -24.58 -14.17
C LEU A 274 5.65 -25.57 -14.05
N ASP A 275 5.37 -26.87 -13.99
CA ASP A 275 6.40 -27.89 -13.96
C ASP A 275 7.21 -27.90 -15.26
N ASP A 276 6.55 -27.85 -16.40
CA ASP A 276 7.20 -27.86 -17.73
C ASP A 276 8.07 -26.60 -17.91
N ILE A 277 7.61 -25.42 -17.51
CA ILE A 277 8.39 -24.16 -17.54
C ILE A 277 9.58 -24.21 -16.59
N LYS A 278 9.40 -24.78 -15.40
CA LYS A 278 10.50 -24.95 -14.44
C LYS A 278 11.62 -25.77 -15.04
N ASP A 279 11.27 -26.91 -15.63
CA ASP A 279 12.24 -27.82 -16.24
C ASP A 279 12.94 -27.20 -17.46
N LEU A 280 12.19 -26.52 -18.32
CA LEU A 280 12.74 -25.74 -19.45
C LEU A 280 13.67 -24.62 -18.98
N GLY A 281 13.27 -23.87 -17.94
CA GLY A 281 14.08 -22.78 -17.40
C GLY A 281 15.43 -23.25 -16.86
N TYR A 282 15.43 -24.32 -16.08
CA TYR A 282 16.68 -24.91 -15.58
C TYR A 282 17.55 -25.46 -16.70
N LEU A 283 16.97 -26.21 -17.64
CA LEU A 283 17.70 -26.76 -18.79
C LEU A 283 18.39 -25.67 -19.60
N LYS A 284 17.65 -24.60 -19.92
CA LYS A 284 18.16 -23.52 -20.76
C LYS A 284 19.12 -22.57 -20.03
N ALA A 285 18.99 -22.41 -18.72
CA ALA A 285 20.00 -21.73 -17.92
C ALA A 285 21.33 -22.50 -17.88
N PHE A 286 21.24 -23.83 -17.77
CA PHE A 286 22.42 -24.72 -17.81
C PHE A 286 23.08 -24.70 -19.19
N GLU A 287 22.34 -24.91 -20.27
CA GLU A 287 22.85 -24.90 -21.65
C GLU A 287 23.44 -23.52 -22.03
N GLY A 288 22.84 -22.44 -21.55
CA GLY A 288 23.32 -21.07 -21.78
C GLY A 288 24.64 -20.76 -21.08
N GLY A 289 25.04 -21.55 -20.09
CA GLY A 289 26.29 -21.35 -19.34
C GLY A 289 26.42 -19.97 -18.72
N LEU A 290 25.29 -19.42 -18.20
CA LEU A 290 25.20 -18.06 -17.73
C LEU A 290 26.01 -17.86 -16.45
N SER A 291 27.04 -17.05 -16.55
CA SER A 291 27.91 -16.65 -15.44
C SER A 291 28.28 -15.18 -15.53
N PHE A 292 28.77 -14.62 -14.44
CA PHE A 292 29.22 -13.24 -14.41
C PHE A 292 30.52 -13.09 -13.64
N ASN A 293 31.24 -12.03 -13.95
CA ASN A 293 32.45 -11.64 -13.22
C ASN A 293 32.38 -10.14 -12.84
N LEU A 294 33.39 -9.65 -12.12
CA LEU A 294 33.44 -8.26 -11.70
C LEU A 294 33.63 -7.30 -12.89
N GLU A 295 34.18 -7.75 -14.01
CA GLU A 295 34.35 -6.92 -15.22
C GLU A 295 33.02 -6.64 -15.92
N ASP A 296 32.02 -7.52 -15.80
CA ASP A 296 30.69 -7.29 -16.36
C ASP A 296 29.97 -6.11 -15.71
N VAL A 297 30.42 -5.66 -14.53
CA VAL A 297 29.97 -4.39 -13.94
C VAL A 297 30.70 -3.25 -14.62
N ILE A 298 30.03 -2.52 -15.48
CA ILE A 298 30.59 -1.39 -16.21
C ILE A 298 30.54 -0.15 -15.31
N ILE A 299 31.63 0.60 -15.28
CA ILE A 299 31.64 1.94 -14.68
C ILE A 299 31.48 2.94 -15.82
N PRO A 300 30.44 3.83 -15.77
CA PRO A 300 30.22 4.82 -16.83
C PRO A 300 31.44 5.75 -17.01
N VAL A 301 31.85 5.98 -18.24
CA VAL A 301 32.96 6.89 -18.55
C VAL A 301 32.60 8.34 -18.19
N GLU A 302 31.31 8.66 -18.28
CA GLU A 302 30.77 9.98 -17.93
C GLU A 302 30.72 10.25 -16.42
N LYS A 303 31.05 9.27 -15.58
CA LYS A 303 31.01 9.40 -14.11
C LYS A 303 31.77 10.61 -13.62
N ASP A 304 33.02 10.76 -14.06
CA ASP A 304 33.88 11.85 -13.60
C ASP A 304 33.36 13.22 -14.05
N ALA A 305 32.80 13.32 -15.25
CA ALA A 305 32.18 14.55 -15.76
C ALA A 305 30.96 14.96 -14.95
N LEU A 306 30.05 14.01 -14.65
CA LEU A 306 28.85 14.24 -13.83
C LEU A 306 29.20 14.62 -12.39
N LEU A 307 30.24 13.99 -11.83
CA LEU A 307 30.70 14.34 -10.49
C LEU A 307 31.32 15.74 -10.44
N LYS A 308 32.05 16.11 -11.46
CA LYS A 308 32.65 17.47 -11.56
C LYS A 308 31.59 18.55 -11.67
N GLU A 309 30.56 18.34 -12.51
CA GLU A 309 29.39 19.22 -12.61
C GLU A 309 28.68 19.36 -11.26
N GLY A 310 28.50 18.25 -10.55
CA GLY A 310 27.91 18.25 -9.21
C GLY A 310 28.74 19.06 -8.20
N TYR A 311 30.06 18.94 -8.24
CA TYR A 311 30.96 19.75 -7.39
C TYR A 311 30.90 21.25 -7.73
N GLU A 312 30.81 21.61 -9.00
CA GLU A 312 30.70 23.02 -9.45
C GLU A 312 29.39 23.63 -8.91
N GLN A 313 28.27 22.91 -8.98
CA GLN A 313 26.98 23.33 -8.41
C GLN A 313 27.06 23.46 -6.88
N VAL A 314 27.68 22.50 -6.19
CA VAL A 314 27.87 22.58 -4.73
C VAL A 314 28.74 23.77 -4.34
N GLU A 315 29.78 24.09 -5.12
CA GLU A 315 30.64 25.25 -4.87
C GLU A 315 29.90 26.59 -5.06
N GLU A 316 29.01 26.67 -6.05
CA GLU A 316 28.11 27.81 -6.24
C GLU A 316 27.17 27.99 -5.04
N VAL A 317 26.57 26.94 -4.55
CA VAL A 317 25.71 26.95 -3.33
C VAL A 317 26.54 27.40 -2.11
N MET A 318 27.77 26.90 -1.96
CA MET A 318 28.67 27.32 -0.87
C MET A 318 29.07 28.80 -1.00
N ASN A 319 29.28 29.31 -2.20
CA ASN A 319 29.55 30.72 -2.43
C ASN A 319 28.36 31.61 -2.06
N ASN A 320 27.15 31.19 -2.44
CA ASN A 320 25.91 31.88 -2.08
C ASN A 320 25.70 31.89 -0.56
N TYR A 321 26.04 30.79 0.13
CA TYR A 321 26.01 30.72 1.58
C TYR A 321 27.06 31.66 2.21
N ASN A 322 28.28 31.66 1.72
CA ASN A 322 29.35 32.54 2.22
C ASN A 322 29.05 34.03 2.01
N MET A 323 28.30 34.37 0.95
CA MET A 323 27.80 35.72 0.69
C MET A 323 26.58 36.10 1.56
N GLY A 324 26.00 35.13 2.28
CA GLY A 324 24.82 35.35 3.14
C GLY A 324 23.48 35.41 2.42
N PHE A 325 23.40 34.96 1.18
CA PHE A 325 22.11 34.90 0.43
C PHE A 325 21.21 33.77 0.87
N ILE A 326 21.76 32.68 1.41
CA ILE A 326 21.04 31.52 1.84
C ILE A 326 21.41 31.12 3.26
N THR A 327 20.45 30.51 3.97
CA THR A 327 20.66 30.01 5.33
C THR A 327 21.44 28.69 5.32
N ASN A 328 21.99 28.28 6.45
CA ASN A 328 22.70 27.00 6.58
C ASN A 328 21.75 25.81 6.28
N ASN A 329 20.49 25.90 6.65
CA ASN A 329 19.50 24.86 6.38
C ASN A 329 19.17 24.76 4.87
N GLU A 330 19.02 25.89 4.21
CA GLU A 330 18.84 25.94 2.74
C GLU A 330 20.05 25.39 2.01
N ARG A 331 21.25 25.77 2.41
CA ARG A 331 22.51 25.22 1.89
C ARG A 331 22.53 23.68 2.00
N TYR A 332 22.24 23.16 3.19
CA TYR A 332 22.21 21.72 3.45
C TYR A 332 21.20 21.00 2.53
N ASN A 333 20.00 21.53 2.42
CA ASN A 333 18.96 20.94 1.59
C ASN A 333 19.31 20.98 0.10
N GLN A 334 19.86 22.09 -0.39
CA GLN A 334 20.29 22.23 -1.79
C GLN A 334 21.46 21.28 -2.14
N ILE A 335 22.41 21.09 -1.24
CA ILE A 335 23.52 20.15 -1.45
C ILE A 335 23.01 18.71 -1.55
N ILE A 336 22.07 18.31 -0.67
CA ILE A 336 21.46 16.98 -0.73
C ILE A 336 20.70 16.78 -2.04
N ASP A 337 19.95 17.77 -2.48
CA ASP A 337 19.20 17.72 -3.73
C ASP A 337 20.12 17.57 -4.94
N ILE A 338 21.19 18.37 -5.03
CA ILE A 338 22.21 18.26 -6.08
C ILE A 338 22.76 16.83 -6.15
N TRP A 339 23.21 16.27 -5.01
CA TRP A 339 23.76 14.92 -4.99
C TRP A 339 22.74 13.84 -5.29
N THR A 340 21.48 14.05 -4.94
CA THR A 340 20.39 13.15 -5.32
C THR A 340 20.15 13.13 -6.82
N HIS A 341 20.16 14.31 -7.47
CA HIS A 341 20.05 14.43 -8.93
C HIS A 341 21.25 13.83 -9.67
N VAL A 342 22.46 14.13 -9.22
CA VAL A 342 23.68 13.54 -9.79
C VAL A 342 23.63 12.01 -9.71
N ASN A 343 23.23 11.47 -8.57
CA ASN A 343 23.10 10.04 -8.36
C ASN A 343 22.04 9.41 -9.30
N ALA A 344 20.90 10.05 -9.46
CA ALA A 344 19.84 9.60 -10.37
C ALA A 344 20.29 9.61 -11.84
N ASN A 345 20.96 10.67 -12.27
CA ASN A 345 21.50 10.81 -13.63
C ASN A 345 22.58 9.76 -13.90
N LEU A 346 23.49 9.55 -12.94
CA LEU A 346 24.54 8.52 -13.05
C LEU A 346 23.92 7.12 -13.15
N THR A 347 22.89 6.84 -12.35
CA THR A 347 22.17 5.56 -12.38
C THR A 347 21.49 5.34 -13.74
N SER A 348 20.84 6.37 -14.28
CA SER A 348 20.22 6.31 -15.59
C SER A 348 21.24 6.04 -16.70
N THR A 349 22.38 6.72 -16.68
CA THR A 349 23.48 6.54 -17.62
C THR A 349 24.06 5.13 -17.52
N LEU A 350 24.32 4.65 -16.31
CA LEU A 350 24.80 3.31 -16.04
C LEU A 350 23.86 2.23 -16.62
N MET A 351 22.55 2.40 -16.39
CA MET A 351 21.56 1.45 -16.89
C MET A 351 21.49 1.44 -18.43
N LYS A 352 21.59 2.60 -19.06
CA LYS A 352 21.63 2.69 -20.53
C LYS A 352 22.86 2.04 -21.11
N GLN A 353 24.03 2.22 -20.51
CA GLN A 353 25.26 1.60 -20.96
C GLN A 353 25.26 0.07 -20.79
N LEU A 354 24.76 -0.42 -19.63
CA LEU A 354 24.57 -1.85 -19.42
C LEU A 354 23.59 -2.48 -20.42
N ALA A 355 22.52 -1.77 -20.76
CA ALA A 355 21.56 -2.24 -21.77
C ALA A 355 22.14 -2.29 -23.18
N ALA A 356 23.09 -1.41 -23.51
CA ALA A 356 23.75 -1.38 -24.81
C ALA A 356 24.94 -2.34 -24.90
N ASP A 357 25.55 -2.74 -23.80
CA ASP A 357 26.70 -3.64 -23.78
C ASP A 357 26.36 -5.01 -24.31
N LYS A 358 27.22 -5.57 -25.18
CA LYS A 358 27.07 -6.88 -25.80
C LYS A 358 25.65 -7.08 -26.43
N GLN A 359 25.03 -6.01 -26.94
CA GLN A 359 23.64 -6.02 -27.43
C GLN A 359 22.61 -6.44 -26.37
N GLY A 360 22.86 -6.10 -25.11
CA GLY A 360 22.03 -6.44 -23.97
C GLY A 360 22.24 -7.87 -23.41
N PHE A 361 23.25 -8.60 -23.89
CA PHE A 361 23.64 -9.92 -23.35
C PHE A 361 24.70 -9.83 -22.24
N ASN A 362 24.86 -8.68 -21.61
CA ASN A 362 25.63 -8.58 -20.38
C ASN A 362 24.94 -9.40 -19.27
N SER A 363 25.67 -10.30 -18.62
CA SER A 363 25.08 -11.23 -17.64
C SER A 363 24.40 -10.53 -16.48
N ILE A 364 24.99 -9.46 -15.96
CA ILE A 364 24.41 -8.69 -14.87
C ILE A 364 23.13 -7.95 -15.32
N TYR A 365 23.15 -7.38 -16.52
CA TYR A 365 21.95 -6.75 -17.09
C TYR A 365 20.83 -7.77 -17.29
N MET A 366 21.13 -8.96 -17.80
CA MET A 366 20.14 -10.01 -17.97
C MET A 366 19.54 -10.47 -16.64
N MET A 367 20.34 -10.61 -15.58
CA MET A 367 19.85 -10.98 -14.24
C MET A 367 18.93 -9.90 -13.67
N LEU A 368 19.25 -8.63 -13.87
CA LEU A 368 18.46 -7.51 -13.40
C LEU A 368 17.16 -7.33 -14.19
N ASP A 369 17.25 -7.27 -15.52
CA ASP A 369 16.12 -7.00 -16.41
C ASP A 369 15.09 -8.13 -16.41
N SER A 370 15.56 -9.39 -16.34
CA SER A 370 14.67 -10.55 -16.17
C SER A 370 13.92 -10.55 -14.82
N GLY A 371 14.42 -9.85 -13.81
CA GLY A 371 13.93 -9.92 -12.45
C GLY A 371 14.33 -11.21 -11.71
N ALA A 372 15.33 -11.95 -12.23
CA ALA A 372 15.84 -13.17 -11.59
C ALA A 372 16.53 -12.86 -10.26
N ARG A 373 17.44 -11.89 -10.26
CA ARG A 373 18.18 -11.46 -9.06
C ARG A 373 18.71 -10.04 -9.22
N GLY A 374 18.80 -9.34 -8.11
CA GLY A 374 19.37 -7.99 -8.04
C GLY A 374 18.33 -6.88 -8.18
N SER A 375 18.73 -5.69 -7.78
CA SER A 375 17.93 -4.47 -7.92
C SER A 375 18.78 -3.36 -8.55
N ARG A 376 18.12 -2.34 -9.11
CA ARG A 376 18.80 -1.14 -9.66
C ARG A 376 19.70 -0.48 -8.62
N GLU A 377 19.28 -0.44 -7.35
CA GLU A 377 20.05 0.10 -6.24
C GLU A 377 21.34 -0.67 -5.97
N GLN A 378 21.29 -2.00 -6.06
CA GLN A 378 22.50 -2.82 -5.89
C GLN A 378 23.49 -2.62 -7.03
N ILE A 379 23.04 -2.54 -8.27
CA ILE A 379 23.89 -2.24 -9.43
C ILE A 379 24.47 -0.83 -9.35
N ARG A 380 23.70 0.16 -8.91
CA ARG A 380 24.18 1.52 -8.66
C ARG A 380 25.33 1.53 -7.67
N GLN A 381 25.22 0.80 -6.58
CA GLN A 381 26.30 0.72 -5.58
C GLN A 381 27.52 -0.07 -6.08
N LEU A 382 27.33 -1.00 -7.01
CA LEU A 382 28.43 -1.77 -7.59
C LEU A 382 29.21 -0.99 -8.65
N GLY A 383 28.56 -0.28 -9.56
CA GLY A 383 29.18 0.37 -10.73
C GLY A 383 29.02 1.89 -10.81
N GLY A 384 28.13 2.47 -10.06
CA GLY A 384 27.91 3.92 -10.01
C GLY A 384 28.59 4.61 -8.82
N MET A 385 27.78 5.07 -7.87
CA MET A 385 28.24 5.61 -6.59
C MET A 385 27.35 5.09 -5.45
N ARG A 386 27.90 4.98 -4.26
CA ARG A 386 27.09 4.54 -3.12
C ARG A 386 26.07 5.58 -2.67
N GLY A 387 26.43 6.86 -2.76
CA GLY A 387 25.52 7.99 -2.52
C GLY A 387 25.50 8.48 -1.09
N LEU A 388 24.39 9.16 -0.74
CA LEU A 388 24.19 9.79 0.56
C LEU A 388 23.93 8.76 1.66
N MET A 389 24.52 8.98 2.84
CA MET A 389 24.42 8.09 3.99
C MET A 389 23.72 8.78 5.16
N ALA A 390 22.95 8.00 5.94
CA ALA A 390 22.29 8.49 7.13
C ALA A 390 23.32 8.72 8.28
N LYS A 391 23.18 9.84 8.98
CA LYS A 391 23.99 10.16 10.16
C LYS A 391 23.60 9.26 11.34
N PRO A 392 24.56 8.76 12.14
CA PRO A 392 24.23 8.03 13.36
C PRO A 392 23.51 8.93 14.35
N GLN A 393 22.37 8.47 14.89
CA GLN A 393 21.57 9.21 15.86
C GLN A 393 21.59 8.55 17.23
N LYS A 394 21.44 9.37 18.28
CA LYS A 394 21.14 8.91 19.63
C LYS A 394 19.72 8.32 19.66
N SER A 395 19.53 7.25 20.45
CA SER A 395 18.23 6.61 20.63
C SER A 395 17.15 7.64 21.02
N GLY A 396 16.03 7.66 20.31
CA GLY A 396 14.87 8.52 20.62
C GLY A 396 14.70 9.77 19.76
N ALA A 397 15.64 10.12 18.87
CA ALA A 397 15.46 11.25 17.94
C ALA A 397 14.73 10.78 16.66
N THR A 398 13.57 11.34 16.40
CA THR A 398 12.79 11.15 15.18
C THR A 398 13.37 12.02 14.05
N GLY A 399 13.75 11.43 12.93
CA GLY A 399 14.24 12.12 11.73
C GLY A 399 15.77 12.03 11.57
N GLY A 400 16.23 11.15 10.67
CA GLY A 400 17.65 10.97 10.38
C GLY A 400 18.21 12.12 9.57
N GLN A 401 19.14 12.91 10.12
CA GLN A 401 19.97 13.80 9.30
C GLN A 401 20.82 12.97 8.35
N ILE A 402 21.00 13.46 7.13
CA ILE A 402 21.84 12.86 6.10
C ILE A 402 23.24 13.51 6.19
N ILE A 403 24.28 12.77 5.92
CA ILE A 403 25.63 13.30 5.83
C ILE A 403 25.75 14.05 4.49
N GLU A 404 26.17 15.31 4.53
CA GLU A 404 26.23 16.19 3.35
C GLU A 404 27.17 15.65 2.25
N ASN A 405 28.29 15.06 2.66
CA ASN A 405 29.26 14.49 1.74
C ASN A 405 28.84 13.06 1.35
N PRO A 406 28.47 12.80 0.08
CA PRO A 406 28.14 11.47 -0.38
C PRO A 406 29.38 10.58 -0.50
N ILE A 407 29.18 9.27 -0.51
CA ILE A 407 30.21 8.31 -0.90
C ILE A 407 30.22 8.20 -2.41
N LEU A 408 31.24 8.72 -3.05
CA LEU A 408 31.39 8.75 -4.51
C LEU A 408 31.92 7.44 -5.07
N ALA A 409 32.70 6.69 -4.28
CA ALA A 409 33.22 5.39 -4.65
C ALA A 409 32.09 4.35 -4.77
N ASN A 410 32.30 3.37 -5.62
CA ASN A 410 31.47 2.18 -5.74
C ASN A 410 32.22 0.95 -5.19
N PHE A 411 31.54 -0.19 -5.10
CA PHE A 411 32.16 -1.40 -4.59
C PHE A 411 33.22 -1.98 -5.53
N LYS A 412 33.13 -1.75 -6.84
CA LYS A 412 34.13 -2.21 -7.82
C LYS A 412 35.45 -1.49 -7.66
N GLU A 413 35.41 -0.16 -7.43
CA GLU A 413 36.61 0.67 -7.18
C GLU A 413 37.16 0.45 -5.77
N GLY A 414 36.34 0.06 -4.83
CA GLY A 414 36.66 -0.05 -3.41
C GLY A 414 36.40 1.24 -2.65
N LEU A 415 36.05 1.11 -1.38
CA LEU A 415 35.77 2.23 -0.49
C LEU A 415 37.02 2.62 0.30
N SER A 416 37.19 3.90 0.58
CA SER A 416 38.19 4.37 1.54
C SER A 416 37.83 3.93 2.97
N VAL A 417 38.78 3.97 3.88
CA VAL A 417 38.54 3.56 5.29
C VAL A 417 37.45 4.41 5.95
N LEU A 418 37.43 5.70 5.69
CA LEU A 418 36.41 6.60 6.24
C LEU A 418 35.02 6.34 5.65
N GLU A 419 34.93 6.16 4.35
CA GLU A 419 33.67 5.81 3.66
C GLU A 419 33.11 4.45 4.13
N TYR A 420 33.98 3.47 4.32
CA TYR A 420 33.59 2.17 4.88
C TYR A 420 33.08 2.35 6.32
N PHE A 421 33.76 3.09 7.16
CA PHE A 421 33.35 3.34 8.54
C PHE A 421 31.98 4.03 8.62
N ILE A 422 31.76 5.08 7.81
CA ILE A 422 30.45 5.75 7.69
C ILE A 422 29.36 4.74 7.26
N SER A 423 29.65 3.89 6.30
CA SER A 423 28.73 2.84 5.82
C SER A 423 28.30 1.86 6.89
N THR A 424 29.19 1.51 7.82
CA THR A 424 28.90 0.53 8.88
C THR A 424 27.82 1.00 9.85
N HIS A 425 27.69 2.32 10.09
CA HIS A 425 26.64 2.88 10.93
C HIS A 425 25.25 2.61 10.37
N GLY A 426 25.05 2.86 9.07
CA GLY A 426 23.80 2.59 8.37
C GLY A 426 23.44 1.10 8.35
N ALA A 427 24.41 0.25 8.07
CA ALA A 427 24.22 -1.20 8.06
C ALA A 427 23.83 -1.74 9.44
N ARG A 428 24.50 -1.31 10.51
CA ARG A 428 24.19 -1.71 11.89
C ARG A 428 22.79 -1.25 12.32
N LYS A 429 22.42 -0.01 11.98
CA LYS A 429 21.08 0.52 12.24
C LYS A 429 20.02 -0.31 11.52
N GLY A 430 20.22 -0.64 10.24
CA GLY A 430 19.31 -1.47 9.48
C GLY A 430 19.13 -2.87 10.10
N LEU A 431 20.19 -3.52 10.56
CA LEU A 431 20.13 -4.81 11.26
C LEU A 431 19.34 -4.73 12.56
N ALA A 432 19.61 -3.73 13.40
CA ALA A 432 18.90 -3.54 14.67
C ALA A 432 17.40 -3.23 14.45
N ASP A 433 17.10 -2.33 13.52
CA ASP A 433 15.72 -1.98 13.16
C ASP A 433 14.93 -3.19 12.63
N THR A 434 15.55 -4.03 11.83
CA THR A 434 14.92 -5.27 11.33
C THR A 434 14.55 -6.21 12.47
N ALA A 435 15.47 -6.45 13.40
CA ALA A 435 15.25 -7.35 14.53
C ALA A 435 14.12 -6.87 15.46
N LEU A 436 14.07 -5.57 15.75
CA LEU A 436 13.04 -4.99 16.63
C LEU A 436 11.65 -4.92 15.96
N LYS A 437 11.60 -4.42 14.73
CA LYS A 437 10.34 -4.24 13.99
C LYS A 437 9.65 -5.55 13.63
N THR A 438 10.38 -6.66 13.54
CA THR A 438 9.80 -7.99 13.28
C THR A 438 8.84 -8.40 14.40
N ALA A 439 9.20 -8.12 15.67
CA ALA A 439 8.32 -8.38 16.81
C ALA A 439 7.04 -7.52 16.76
N ASP A 440 7.17 -6.24 16.42
CA ASP A 440 6.04 -5.32 16.30
C ASP A 440 5.07 -5.74 15.19
N ALA A 441 5.59 -6.18 14.04
CA ALA A 441 4.80 -6.72 12.94
C ALA A 441 4.04 -7.99 13.35
N GLY A 442 4.69 -8.91 14.08
CA GLY A 442 4.06 -10.11 14.59
C GLY A 442 2.95 -9.78 15.60
N TYR A 443 3.18 -8.82 16.48
CA TYR A 443 2.17 -8.36 17.44
C TYR A 443 0.99 -7.67 16.77
N LEU A 444 1.22 -6.84 15.76
CA LEU A 444 0.14 -6.24 14.95
C LEU A 444 -0.71 -7.33 14.30
N THR A 445 -0.07 -8.31 13.65
CA THR A 445 -0.79 -9.42 12.99
C THR A 445 -1.67 -10.17 13.97
N ARG A 446 -1.16 -10.50 15.16
CA ARG A 446 -1.94 -11.19 16.22
C ARG A 446 -3.17 -10.36 16.61
N ARG A 447 -3.02 -9.06 16.86
CA ARG A 447 -4.15 -8.19 17.19
C ARG A 447 -5.21 -8.13 16.09
N LEU A 448 -4.77 -8.01 14.84
CA LEU A 448 -5.70 -7.99 13.70
C LEU A 448 -6.46 -9.32 13.57
N VAL A 449 -5.80 -10.46 13.80
CA VAL A 449 -6.46 -11.78 13.83
C VAL A 449 -7.49 -11.85 14.96
N ASP A 450 -7.15 -11.41 16.15
CA ASP A 450 -8.07 -11.44 17.31
C ASP A 450 -9.34 -10.60 17.05
N VAL A 451 -9.20 -9.43 16.41
CA VAL A 451 -10.33 -8.55 16.03
C VAL A 451 -11.22 -9.15 14.94
N ALA A 452 -10.60 -9.81 13.98
CA ALA A 452 -11.29 -10.27 12.76
C ALA A 452 -11.66 -11.77 12.77
N ASN A 453 -11.31 -12.51 13.82
CA ASN A 453 -11.48 -13.96 13.88
C ASN A 453 -12.93 -14.42 13.65
N ASP A 454 -13.90 -13.67 14.15
CA ASP A 454 -15.33 -14.02 14.07
C ASP A 454 -15.97 -13.70 12.71
N ILE A 455 -15.24 -13.02 11.81
CA ILE A 455 -15.81 -12.64 10.52
C ILE A 455 -15.69 -13.79 9.53
N THR A 456 -16.82 -14.38 9.22
CA THR A 456 -17.00 -15.43 8.21
C THR A 456 -18.10 -15.05 7.24
N ILE A 457 -18.14 -15.71 6.09
CA ILE A 457 -19.26 -15.57 5.16
C ILE A 457 -20.44 -16.38 5.69
N THR A 458 -21.50 -15.68 6.09
CA THR A 458 -22.70 -16.31 6.72
C THR A 458 -23.87 -16.44 5.78
N GLU A 459 -24.04 -15.50 4.87
CA GLU A 459 -25.18 -15.36 3.96
C GLU A 459 -24.73 -15.18 2.52
N GLU A 460 -25.57 -15.50 1.55
CA GLU A 460 -25.27 -15.26 0.14
C GLU A 460 -25.50 -13.80 -0.24
N ASP A 461 -26.59 -13.21 0.22
CA ASP A 461 -26.96 -11.83 -0.08
C ASP A 461 -27.68 -11.18 1.11
N CYS A 462 -27.21 -10.05 1.58
CA CYS A 462 -27.85 -9.27 2.65
C CYS A 462 -28.94 -8.30 2.11
N GLY A 463 -29.08 -8.16 0.78
CA GLY A 463 -30.08 -7.31 0.16
C GLY A 463 -29.85 -5.80 0.28
N THR A 464 -28.66 -5.36 0.72
CA THR A 464 -28.37 -3.92 0.86
C THR A 464 -28.42 -3.20 -0.48
N LEU A 465 -28.98 -1.99 -0.49
CA LEU A 465 -28.97 -1.06 -1.63
C LEU A 465 -27.84 -0.02 -1.53
N ARG A 466 -27.06 -0.07 -0.45
CA ARG A 466 -25.97 0.85 -0.22
C ARG A 466 -24.69 0.28 -0.81
N GLY A 467 -23.93 1.13 -1.48
CA GLY A 467 -22.61 0.81 -2.02
C GLY A 467 -21.55 1.82 -1.62
N VAL A 468 -20.37 1.58 -2.11
CA VAL A 468 -19.25 2.53 -2.01
C VAL A 468 -18.90 2.97 -3.44
N THR A 469 -18.77 4.26 -3.64
CA THR A 469 -18.36 4.84 -4.92
C THR A 469 -16.86 4.70 -5.06
N ILE A 470 -16.40 3.97 -6.06
CA ILE A 470 -14.98 3.78 -6.36
C ILE A 470 -14.61 4.56 -7.60
N ALA A 471 -13.48 5.29 -7.51
CA ALA A 471 -12.83 5.98 -8.62
C ALA A 471 -11.35 5.56 -8.72
N ALA A 472 -10.71 5.85 -9.84
CA ALA A 472 -9.26 5.70 -9.95
C ALA A 472 -8.55 6.66 -8.99
N ILE A 473 -7.51 6.18 -8.31
CA ILE A 473 -6.66 7.03 -7.48
C ILE A 473 -5.58 7.62 -8.36
N LYS A 474 -5.61 8.93 -8.50
CA LYS A 474 -4.64 9.72 -9.26
C LYS A 474 -3.85 10.59 -8.29
N ASN A 475 -2.55 10.64 -8.46
CA ASN A 475 -1.69 11.60 -7.79
C ASN A 475 -1.20 12.57 -8.86
N ASN A 476 -1.79 13.76 -8.88
CA ASN A 476 -1.67 14.71 -9.99
C ASN A 476 -2.04 14.04 -11.33
N GLU A 477 -1.06 13.73 -12.17
CA GLU A 477 -1.26 13.10 -13.50
C GLU A 477 -1.09 11.59 -13.51
N GLU A 478 -0.34 11.06 -12.54
CA GLU A 478 -0.03 9.64 -12.51
C GLU A 478 -1.16 8.85 -11.88
N VAL A 479 -1.66 7.85 -12.61
CA VAL A 479 -2.64 6.91 -12.08
C VAL A 479 -1.93 5.95 -11.13
N VAL A 480 -2.13 6.15 -9.83
CA VAL A 480 -1.54 5.30 -8.78
C VAL A 480 -2.23 3.94 -8.73
N SER A 481 -3.56 3.92 -8.88
CA SER A 481 -4.37 2.71 -8.95
C SER A 481 -5.48 2.92 -9.95
N SER A 482 -5.54 2.06 -10.98
CA SER A 482 -6.55 2.16 -12.02
C SER A 482 -7.93 1.76 -11.50
N LEU A 483 -8.98 2.23 -12.16
CA LEU A 483 -10.34 1.83 -11.85
C LEU A 483 -10.51 0.32 -12.02
N TYR A 484 -9.91 -0.26 -13.06
CA TYR A 484 -9.87 -1.70 -13.32
C TYR A 484 -9.41 -2.51 -12.09
N GLU A 485 -8.25 -2.17 -11.51
CA GLU A 485 -7.71 -2.89 -10.34
C GLU A 485 -8.64 -2.85 -9.13
N ARG A 486 -9.36 -1.74 -8.96
CA ARG A 486 -10.21 -1.52 -7.78
C ARG A 486 -11.59 -2.15 -7.87
N ILE A 487 -12.17 -2.25 -9.09
CA ILE A 487 -13.52 -2.81 -9.28
C ILE A 487 -13.52 -4.32 -9.60
N LEU A 488 -12.37 -4.87 -10.01
CA LEU A 488 -12.26 -6.27 -10.41
C LEU A 488 -12.72 -7.22 -9.29
N GLY A 489 -13.65 -8.14 -9.64
CA GLY A 489 -14.18 -9.15 -8.72
C GLY A 489 -15.14 -8.61 -7.66
N ARG A 490 -15.57 -7.36 -7.76
CA ARG A 490 -16.65 -6.79 -6.93
C ARG A 490 -18.01 -6.96 -7.60
N VAL A 491 -19.07 -6.81 -6.82
CA VAL A 491 -20.45 -6.90 -7.30
C VAL A 491 -21.01 -5.48 -7.46
N SER A 492 -21.67 -5.21 -8.57
CA SER A 492 -22.29 -3.92 -8.83
C SER A 492 -23.57 -3.74 -7.98
N VAL A 493 -23.80 -2.51 -7.50
CA VAL A 493 -25.04 -2.13 -6.80
C VAL A 493 -26.16 -1.84 -7.80
N HIS A 494 -25.84 -1.08 -8.86
CA HIS A 494 -26.77 -0.64 -9.89
C HIS A 494 -26.36 -1.16 -11.27
N ASP A 495 -27.30 -1.13 -12.21
CA ASP A 495 -27.01 -1.42 -13.61
C ASP A 495 -26.04 -0.36 -14.18
N ILE A 496 -24.96 -0.80 -14.82
CA ILE A 496 -23.97 0.07 -15.42
C ILE A 496 -24.15 0.06 -16.92
N TYR A 497 -24.42 1.23 -17.50
CA TYR A 497 -24.59 1.43 -18.92
C TYR A 497 -23.40 2.19 -19.53
N HIS A 498 -23.02 1.85 -20.74
CA HIS A 498 -22.01 2.60 -21.47
C HIS A 498 -22.59 3.98 -21.87
N PRO A 499 -21.96 5.11 -21.50
CA PRO A 499 -22.55 6.44 -21.66
C PRO A 499 -22.89 6.82 -23.10
N HIS A 500 -22.11 6.35 -24.08
CA HIS A 500 -22.30 6.71 -25.49
C HIS A 500 -23.16 5.69 -26.26
N SER A 501 -22.99 4.38 -26.03
CA SER A 501 -23.73 3.34 -26.75
C SER A 501 -25.05 2.98 -26.10
N GLY A 502 -25.25 3.30 -24.81
CA GLY A 502 -26.42 2.88 -24.04
C GLY A 502 -26.49 1.37 -23.78
N GLU A 503 -25.42 0.64 -24.10
CA GLU A 503 -25.30 -0.80 -23.90
C GLU A 503 -25.15 -1.12 -22.41
N LEU A 504 -25.85 -2.16 -21.95
CA LEU A 504 -25.74 -2.63 -20.58
C LEU A 504 -24.43 -3.41 -20.41
N LEU A 505 -23.50 -2.89 -19.58
CA LEU A 505 -22.24 -3.53 -19.28
C LEU A 505 -22.35 -4.55 -18.15
N VAL A 506 -23.06 -4.20 -17.05
CA VAL A 506 -23.25 -5.04 -15.86
C VAL A 506 -24.63 -4.83 -15.30
N ARG A 507 -25.28 -5.90 -14.88
CA ARG A 507 -26.53 -5.83 -14.11
C ARG A 507 -26.28 -5.67 -12.63
N SER A 508 -27.24 -5.11 -11.94
CA SER A 508 -27.28 -5.04 -10.47
C SER A 508 -27.16 -6.44 -9.86
N GLY A 509 -26.23 -6.61 -8.91
CA GLY A 509 -26.00 -7.88 -8.21
C GLY A 509 -25.15 -8.89 -8.97
N GLU A 510 -24.61 -8.55 -10.15
CA GLU A 510 -23.66 -9.37 -10.90
C GLU A 510 -22.19 -8.99 -10.56
N GLU A 511 -21.31 -9.97 -10.67
CA GLU A 511 -19.86 -9.79 -10.48
C GLU A 511 -19.23 -9.08 -11.68
N ILE A 512 -18.37 -8.11 -11.43
CA ILE A 512 -17.57 -7.44 -12.44
C ILE A 512 -16.38 -8.33 -12.81
N THR A 513 -16.48 -8.98 -13.96
CA THR A 513 -15.42 -9.82 -14.51
C THR A 513 -14.34 -8.98 -15.20
N GLU A 514 -13.23 -9.62 -15.61
CA GLU A 514 -12.11 -8.94 -16.26
C GLU A 514 -12.51 -8.22 -17.55
N SER A 515 -13.30 -8.89 -18.40
CA SER A 515 -13.76 -8.31 -19.67
C SER A 515 -14.66 -7.09 -19.45
N ILE A 516 -15.51 -7.16 -18.45
CA ILE A 516 -16.41 -6.06 -18.06
C ILE A 516 -15.61 -4.91 -17.45
N ALA A 517 -14.67 -5.21 -16.56
CA ALA A 517 -13.80 -4.20 -15.95
C ALA A 517 -12.95 -3.47 -17.01
N GLU A 518 -12.42 -4.18 -18.00
CA GLU A 518 -11.70 -3.61 -19.13
C GLU A 518 -12.62 -2.71 -20.00
N ALA A 519 -13.86 -3.15 -20.26
CA ALA A 519 -14.85 -2.33 -20.97
C ALA A 519 -15.20 -1.06 -20.19
N ILE A 520 -15.32 -1.12 -18.88
CA ILE A 520 -15.57 0.06 -18.01
C ILE A 520 -14.37 1.01 -18.05
N GLU A 521 -13.14 0.52 -17.95
CA GLU A 521 -11.93 1.36 -17.97
C GLU A 521 -11.74 2.06 -19.32
N ASN A 522 -12.08 1.39 -20.41
CA ASN A 522 -12.03 1.98 -21.76
C ASN A 522 -13.21 2.93 -22.05
N SER A 523 -14.22 2.98 -21.21
CA SER A 523 -15.35 3.91 -21.30
C SER A 523 -15.07 5.21 -20.54
N PRO A 524 -15.80 6.31 -20.80
CA PRO A 524 -15.64 7.56 -20.07
C PRO A 524 -16.23 7.55 -18.65
N ILE A 525 -16.42 6.36 -18.05
CA ILE A 525 -16.94 6.20 -16.69
C ILE A 525 -15.81 6.42 -15.69
N GLU A 526 -15.90 7.46 -14.88
CA GLU A 526 -14.87 7.79 -13.87
C GLU A 526 -15.16 7.15 -12.51
N ARG A 527 -16.42 6.89 -12.19
CA ARG A 527 -16.89 6.41 -10.88
C ARG A 527 -17.87 5.28 -11.03
N VAL A 528 -17.72 4.25 -10.24
CA VAL A 528 -18.61 3.09 -10.20
C VAL A 528 -19.03 2.84 -8.76
N GLU A 529 -20.33 2.61 -8.53
CA GLU A 529 -20.84 2.21 -7.24
C GLU A 529 -20.88 0.69 -7.13
N VAL A 530 -20.10 0.16 -6.18
CA VAL A 530 -19.98 -1.28 -5.96
C VAL A 530 -20.35 -1.68 -4.54
N ARG A 531 -20.75 -2.92 -4.36
CA ARG A 531 -20.99 -3.49 -3.03
C ARG A 531 -19.66 -3.65 -2.30
N SER A 532 -19.67 -3.31 -1.02
CA SER A 532 -18.49 -3.39 -0.16
C SER A 532 -18.84 -4.02 1.17
N VAL A 533 -17.82 -4.58 1.81
CA VAL A 533 -17.91 -5.06 3.20
C VAL A 533 -18.29 -3.94 4.17
N LEU A 534 -17.87 -2.70 3.88
CA LEU A 534 -18.16 -1.52 4.72
C LEU A 534 -19.66 -1.24 4.87
N THR A 535 -20.43 -1.52 3.83
CA THR A 535 -21.89 -1.27 3.76
C THR A 535 -22.72 -2.52 3.95
N CYS A 536 -22.11 -3.65 4.29
CA CYS A 536 -22.82 -4.91 4.48
C CYS A 536 -23.76 -4.84 5.71
N GLU A 537 -25.02 -5.28 5.53
CA GLU A 537 -26.05 -5.29 6.57
C GLU A 537 -26.29 -6.68 7.17
N ALA A 538 -25.38 -7.63 6.95
CA ALA A 538 -25.45 -8.95 7.57
C ALA A 538 -25.33 -8.85 9.10
N LYS A 539 -26.20 -9.54 9.84
CA LYS A 539 -26.23 -9.51 11.32
C LYS A 539 -24.95 -10.06 11.95
N LYS A 540 -24.40 -11.10 11.39
CA LYS A 540 -23.13 -11.71 11.82
C LYS A 540 -22.27 -11.97 10.59
N GLY A 541 -20.97 -11.66 10.67
CA GLY A 541 -20.08 -11.84 9.56
C GLY A 541 -20.35 -10.90 8.36
N VAL A 542 -20.20 -11.41 7.14
CA VAL A 542 -20.37 -10.67 5.89
C VAL A 542 -21.10 -11.56 4.88
N CYS A 543 -21.87 -10.98 3.97
CA CYS A 543 -22.50 -11.75 2.90
C CYS A 543 -21.55 -11.95 1.69
N ALA A 544 -21.80 -13.00 0.90
CA ALA A 544 -20.95 -13.34 -0.25
C ALA A 544 -20.90 -12.24 -1.32
N LYS A 545 -22.03 -11.62 -1.63
CA LYS A 545 -22.08 -10.56 -2.65
C LYS A 545 -21.35 -9.28 -2.24
N CYS A 546 -21.38 -8.88 -0.96
CA CYS A 546 -20.63 -7.72 -0.46
C CYS A 546 -19.12 -7.98 -0.44
N TYR A 547 -18.70 -9.20 -0.16
CA TYR A 547 -17.30 -9.59 -0.26
C TYR A 547 -16.82 -9.73 -1.71
N GLY A 548 -17.67 -10.32 -2.57
CA GLY A 548 -17.37 -10.56 -3.96
C GLY A 548 -16.49 -11.80 -4.19
N ARG A 549 -15.52 -11.69 -5.11
CA ARG A 549 -14.64 -12.78 -5.52
C ARG A 549 -13.68 -13.21 -4.40
N ASN A 550 -13.53 -14.49 -4.19
CA ASN A 550 -12.42 -15.07 -3.42
C ASN A 550 -11.14 -15.01 -4.27
N LEU A 551 -10.17 -14.24 -3.83
CA LEU A 551 -8.94 -13.98 -4.57
C LEU A 551 -8.07 -15.25 -4.74
N ALA A 552 -8.17 -16.20 -3.82
CA ALA A 552 -7.40 -17.44 -3.90
C ALA A 552 -7.94 -18.44 -4.91
N THR A 553 -9.25 -18.47 -5.14
CA THR A 553 -9.90 -19.42 -6.07
C THR A 553 -10.31 -18.78 -7.39
N GLY A 554 -10.38 -17.43 -7.44
CA GLY A 554 -10.84 -16.69 -8.62
C GLY A 554 -12.35 -16.79 -8.87
N ARG A 555 -13.13 -17.33 -7.95
CA ARG A 555 -14.59 -17.49 -8.03
C ARG A 555 -15.26 -16.70 -6.91
N LEU A 556 -16.58 -16.50 -7.02
CA LEU A 556 -17.37 -15.91 -5.93
C LEU A 556 -17.14 -16.69 -4.64
N VAL A 557 -17.03 -15.98 -3.53
CA VAL A 557 -16.75 -16.58 -2.21
C VAL A 557 -17.88 -17.52 -1.78
N GLU A 558 -17.54 -18.66 -1.22
CA GLU A 558 -18.46 -19.63 -0.68
C GLU A 558 -18.81 -19.33 0.79
N LYS A 559 -19.98 -19.79 1.22
CA LYS A 559 -20.42 -19.69 2.61
C LYS A 559 -19.49 -20.49 3.52
N GLY A 560 -19.11 -19.89 4.66
CA GLY A 560 -18.24 -20.50 5.66
C GLY A 560 -16.75 -20.12 5.53
N GLU A 561 -16.33 -19.36 4.51
CA GLU A 561 -14.96 -18.87 4.38
C GLU A 561 -14.61 -17.87 5.49
N ALA A 562 -13.45 -18.06 6.15
CA ALA A 562 -12.98 -17.21 7.24
C ALA A 562 -12.24 -15.97 6.68
N VAL A 563 -13.01 -15.06 6.10
CA VAL A 563 -12.47 -13.87 5.41
C VAL A 563 -11.75 -12.89 6.33
N GLY A 564 -12.14 -12.84 7.60
CA GLY A 564 -11.49 -11.97 8.58
C GLY A 564 -10.07 -12.43 8.91
N THR A 565 -9.87 -13.71 9.12
CA THR A 565 -8.52 -14.27 9.34
C THR A 565 -7.64 -14.09 8.11
N ILE A 566 -8.19 -14.29 6.90
CA ILE A 566 -7.48 -14.06 5.64
C ILE A 566 -7.06 -12.59 5.52
N ALA A 567 -7.94 -11.66 5.85
CA ALA A 567 -7.65 -10.23 5.81
C ALA A 567 -6.51 -9.86 6.78
N ALA A 568 -6.60 -10.29 8.04
CA ALA A 568 -5.58 -10.02 9.05
C ALA A 568 -4.21 -10.58 8.67
N GLN A 569 -4.16 -11.80 8.15
CA GLN A 569 -2.93 -12.43 7.67
C GLN A 569 -2.36 -11.73 6.42
N SER A 570 -3.22 -11.33 5.48
CA SER A 570 -2.82 -10.62 4.26
C SER A 570 -2.24 -9.23 4.52
N ILE A 571 -2.67 -8.58 5.62
CA ILE A 571 -2.14 -7.30 6.08
C ILE A 571 -0.83 -7.50 6.85
N GLY A 572 -0.77 -8.54 7.69
CA GLY A 572 0.35 -8.78 8.59
C GLY A 572 1.59 -9.40 7.93
N GLU A 573 1.40 -10.30 6.97
CA GLU A 573 2.51 -10.99 6.29
C GLU A 573 3.48 -10.00 5.60
N PRO A 574 3.02 -9.07 4.77
CA PRO A 574 3.92 -8.09 4.16
C PRO A 574 4.62 -7.19 5.19
N GLY A 575 3.98 -6.87 6.30
CA GLY A 575 4.57 -6.08 7.39
C GLY A 575 5.85 -6.72 7.93
N THR A 576 5.84 -8.02 8.16
CA THR A 576 7.02 -8.77 8.59
C THR A 576 8.11 -8.81 7.51
N GLN A 577 7.74 -9.03 6.24
CA GLN A 577 8.71 -9.02 5.12
C GLN A 577 9.34 -7.65 4.87
N LEU A 578 8.58 -6.57 5.05
CA LEU A 578 9.05 -5.20 4.86
C LEU A 578 10.14 -4.83 5.87
N THR A 579 10.02 -5.30 7.11
CA THR A 579 11.07 -5.11 8.10
C THR A 579 12.36 -5.83 7.73
N LEU A 580 12.29 -6.97 7.05
CA LEU A 580 13.44 -7.72 6.57
C LEU A 580 14.11 -7.05 5.35
N ARG A 581 13.32 -6.44 4.46
CA ARG A 581 13.84 -5.81 3.22
C ARG A 581 14.60 -4.51 3.45
N THR A 582 14.32 -3.75 4.49
CA THR A 582 15.06 -2.52 4.82
C THR A 582 16.55 -2.76 5.08
N PHE A 583 16.93 -3.98 5.42
CA PHE A 583 18.31 -4.41 5.61
C PHE A 583 19.15 -4.38 4.32
N HIS A 584 18.57 -4.73 3.17
CA HIS A 584 19.30 -4.86 1.91
C HIS A 584 19.74 -3.54 1.27
N VAL A 585 19.20 -2.41 1.71
CA VAL A 585 19.53 -1.06 1.17
C VAL A 585 20.76 -0.45 1.86
N GLY A 586 21.26 -1.05 2.93
CA GLY A 586 22.55 -0.71 3.54
C GLY A 586 22.65 0.69 4.13
N GLY A 587 21.54 1.31 4.55
CA GLY A 587 21.54 2.64 5.17
C GLY A 587 21.72 3.81 4.21
N THR A 588 21.67 3.60 2.89
CA THR A 588 21.61 4.68 1.90
C THR A 588 20.30 5.44 2.03
N ALA A 589 20.37 6.78 1.94
CA ALA A 589 19.18 7.61 1.89
C ALA A 589 18.39 7.30 0.61
N GLY A 590 17.07 7.10 0.74
CA GLY A 590 16.20 6.93 -0.41
C GLY A 590 16.17 8.19 -1.27
N ASN A 591 15.70 8.06 -2.52
CA ASN A 591 15.53 9.21 -3.42
C ASN A 591 14.48 10.15 -2.84
N ILE A 592 14.94 11.29 -2.32
CA ILE A 592 14.13 12.40 -1.86
C ILE A 592 14.28 13.49 -2.93
N SER A 593 13.78 13.27 -4.14
CA SER A 593 13.66 14.35 -5.11
C SER A 593 12.38 15.13 -4.79
N THR A 594 12.51 16.35 -4.37
CA THR A 594 11.39 17.27 -4.21
C THR A 594 11.22 18.05 -5.52
N GLU A 595 10.03 17.98 -6.10
CA GLU A 595 9.67 18.81 -7.26
C GLU A 595 9.63 20.28 -6.78
N ASN A 596 10.38 21.14 -7.45
CA ASN A 596 10.45 22.58 -7.19
C ASN A 596 9.86 23.44 -8.31
N SER A 597 9.51 22.83 -9.43
CA SER A 597 8.97 23.50 -10.61
C SER A 597 7.96 22.63 -11.35
N LEU A 598 6.98 23.27 -11.97
CA LEU A 598 6.01 22.63 -12.84
C LEU A 598 6.28 23.05 -14.29
N ARG A 599 6.50 22.06 -15.15
CA ARG A 599 6.68 22.25 -16.59
C ARG A 599 5.53 21.64 -17.36
N ALA A 600 5.13 22.29 -18.46
CA ALA A 600 4.09 21.77 -19.33
C ALA A 600 4.47 20.41 -19.93
N LYS A 601 3.65 19.39 -19.75
CA LYS A 601 3.84 18.06 -20.36
C LYS A 601 3.18 17.92 -21.72
N TYR A 602 2.16 18.74 -21.98
CA TYR A 602 1.38 18.76 -23.21
C TYR A 602 1.32 20.18 -23.75
N ASP A 603 0.98 20.31 -25.03
CA ASP A 603 0.68 21.59 -25.64
C ASP A 603 -0.77 21.94 -25.31
N GLY A 604 -1.03 23.16 -24.82
CA GLY A 604 -2.39 23.55 -24.45
C GLY A 604 -2.47 24.99 -23.97
N VAL A 605 -3.66 25.35 -23.50
CA VAL A 605 -3.96 26.65 -22.88
C VAL A 605 -4.05 26.46 -21.38
N VAL A 606 -3.40 27.36 -20.63
CA VAL A 606 -3.40 27.34 -19.16
C VAL A 606 -4.55 28.18 -18.63
N GLU A 607 -5.37 27.61 -17.76
CA GLU A 607 -6.42 28.32 -17.04
C GLU A 607 -6.23 28.13 -15.53
N PHE A 608 -6.32 29.25 -14.79
CA PHE A 608 -6.21 29.23 -13.32
C PHE A 608 -7.59 29.43 -12.70
N GLU A 609 -7.94 28.56 -11.78
CA GLU A 609 -9.15 28.66 -10.97
C GLU A 609 -8.82 29.15 -9.56
N GLU A 610 -9.62 30.10 -9.04
CA GLU A 610 -9.47 30.72 -7.71
C GLU A 610 -8.06 31.31 -7.42
N MET A 611 -7.38 31.82 -8.45
CA MET A 611 -6.05 32.41 -8.30
C MET A 611 -6.10 33.78 -7.63
N ARG A 612 -5.52 33.87 -6.45
CA ARG A 612 -5.12 35.15 -5.83
C ARG A 612 -3.63 35.31 -5.99
N SER A 613 -3.18 36.31 -6.69
CA SER A 613 -1.77 36.58 -6.93
C SER A 613 -1.42 38.04 -6.75
N VAL A 614 -0.13 38.30 -6.52
CA VAL A 614 0.45 39.63 -6.45
C VAL A 614 1.56 39.72 -7.49
N GLU A 615 1.55 40.79 -8.31
CA GLU A 615 2.61 41.03 -9.27
C GLU A 615 3.93 41.33 -8.55
N TYR A 616 4.97 40.62 -8.90
CA TYR A 616 6.31 40.75 -8.36
C TYR A 616 7.36 40.81 -9.48
N VAL A 617 8.34 41.67 -9.32
CA VAL A 617 9.47 41.76 -10.25
C VAL A 617 10.69 41.18 -9.54
N GLN A 618 11.22 40.11 -10.09
CA GLN A 618 12.46 39.50 -9.57
C GLN A 618 13.68 40.40 -9.74
N GLU A 619 14.75 40.14 -9.04
CA GLU A 619 16.02 40.86 -9.14
C GLU A 619 16.63 40.82 -10.54
N ASN A 620 16.35 39.80 -11.33
CA ASN A 620 16.72 39.64 -12.75
C ASN A 620 15.83 40.48 -13.69
N GLY A 621 14.86 41.24 -13.19
CA GLY A 621 13.93 42.04 -13.99
C GLY A 621 12.78 41.27 -14.62
N GLN A 622 12.65 39.98 -14.39
CA GLN A 622 11.55 39.16 -14.89
C GLN A 622 10.31 39.38 -14.03
N LYS A 623 9.17 39.65 -14.70
CA LYS A 623 7.87 39.78 -14.02
C LYS A 623 7.27 38.42 -13.80
N CYS A 624 6.81 38.17 -12.59
CA CYS A 624 6.09 36.96 -12.22
C CYS A 624 4.92 37.28 -11.29
N ASP A 625 3.94 36.42 -11.26
CA ASP A 625 2.82 36.49 -10.33
C ASP A 625 3.08 35.55 -9.16
N VAL A 626 3.12 36.09 -7.94
CA VAL A 626 3.30 35.28 -6.73
C VAL A 626 1.95 34.87 -6.19
N VAL A 627 1.70 33.59 -6.03
CA VAL A 627 0.42 33.05 -5.54
C VAL A 627 0.30 33.25 -4.05
N VAL A 628 -0.75 33.93 -3.65
CA VAL A 628 -1.10 34.21 -2.24
C VAL A 628 -2.30 33.36 -1.81
N GLY A 629 -3.05 32.81 -2.77
CA GLY A 629 -4.15 31.85 -2.52
C GLY A 629 -3.63 30.45 -2.22
N ARG A 630 -4.41 29.65 -1.49
CA ARG A 630 -4.06 28.27 -1.13
C ARG A 630 -4.88 27.22 -1.89
N LEU A 631 -5.95 27.63 -2.55
CA LEU A 631 -6.85 26.78 -3.33
C LEU A 631 -6.71 27.01 -4.83
N THR A 632 -5.54 27.49 -5.28
CA THR A 632 -5.31 27.77 -6.69
C THR A 632 -5.11 26.48 -7.47
N GLU A 633 -6.01 26.20 -8.40
CA GLU A 633 -5.88 25.09 -9.34
C GLU A 633 -5.47 25.60 -10.72
N LEU A 634 -4.48 24.94 -11.30
CA LEU A 634 -4.09 25.11 -12.69
C LEU A 634 -4.75 24.02 -13.51
N ARG A 635 -5.47 24.41 -14.55
CA ARG A 635 -6.04 23.52 -15.55
C ARG A 635 -5.37 23.75 -16.90
N MET A 636 -4.93 22.66 -17.51
CA MET A 636 -4.40 22.70 -18.87
C MET A 636 -5.46 22.14 -19.80
N ILE A 637 -5.88 22.96 -20.77
CA ILE A 637 -6.97 22.66 -21.70
C ILE A 637 -6.41 22.50 -23.10
N ASP A 638 -6.80 21.46 -23.81
CA ASP A 638 -6.47 21.27 -25.21
C ASP A 638 -7.20 22.32 -26.07
N LYS A 639 -6.44 23.03 -26.90
CA LYS A 639 -6.93 24.08 -27.80
C LYS A 639 -8.00 23.61 -28.79
N ASN A 640 -7.94 22.33 -29.20
CA ASN A 640 -8.80 21.80 -30.25
C ASN A 640 -10.10 21.20 -29.73
N THR A 641 -10.03 20.53 -28.59
CA THR A 641 -11.13 19.74 -28.05
C THR A 641 -11.82 20.39 -26.83
N ASN A 642 -11.23 21.44 -26.27
CA ASN A 642 -11.67 22.07 -25.00
C ASN A 642 -11.77 21.06 -23.82
N ILE A 643 -11.01 19.96 -23.88
CA ILE A 643 -10.96 18.97 -22.83
C ILE A 643 -9.85 19.35 -21.86
N VAL A 644 -10.11 19.26 -20.55
CA VAL A 644 -9.08 19.45 -19.53
C VAL A 644 -8.13 18.26 -19.58
N LEU A 645 -6.89 18.51 -20.00
CA LEU A 645 -5.85 17.47 -20.10
C LEU A 645 -5.30 17.12 -18.72
N VAL A 646 -5.07 18.14 -17.88
CA VAL A 646 -4.41 18.00 -16.59
C VAL A 646 -4.89 19.08 -15.63
N THR A 647 -4.98 18.73 -14.36
CA THR A 647 -5.23 19.66 -13.26
C THR A 647 -4.11 19.53 -12.22
N HIS A 648 -3.50 20.66 -11.84
CA HIS A 648 -2.48 20.72 -10.79
C HIS A 648 -2.85 21.74 -9.72
N ASN A 649 -2.57 21.41 -8.48
CA ASN A 649 -2.67 22.35 -7.38
C ASN A 649 -1.37 23.14 -7.26
N ILE A 650 -1.46 24.47 -7.23
CA ILE A 650 -0.31 25.36 -7.08
C ILE A 650 -0.15 25.71 -5.60
N PRO A 651 1.02 25.46 -4.99
CA PRO A 651 1.26 25.79 -3.60
C PRO A 651 1.34 27.30 -3.35
N TYR A 652 1.01 27.69 -2.13
CA TYR A 652 1.21 29.07 -1.66
C TYR A 652 2.68 29.50 -1.79
N GLY A 653 2.90 30.71 -2.29
CA GLY A 653 4.23 31.25 -2.51
C GLY A 653 4.90 30.85 -3.84
N ALA A 654 4.19 30.09 -4.68
CA ALA A 654 4.70 29.75 -6.01
C ALA A 654 4.77 31.00 -6.91
N LYS A 655 5.84 31.09 -7.68
CA LYS A 655 6.07 32.14 -8.70
C LYS A 655 5.56 31.59 -10.02
N VAL A 656 4.56 32.22 -10.58
CA VAL A 656 3.93 31.83 -11.85
C VAL A 656 4.45 32.76 -12.95
N PHE A 657 4.93 32.17 -14.04
CA PHE A 657 5.51 32.90 -15.18
C PHE A 657 4.55 33.05 -16.34
N VAL A 658 3.44 32.32 -16.29
CA VAL A 658 2.46 32.27 -17.40
C VAL A 658 1.16 32.94 -16.96
N LYS A 659 0.59 33.78 -17.82
CA LYS A 659 -0.70 34.44 -17.57
C LYS A 659 -1.88 33.53 -17.87
N ASN A 660 -3.01 33.77 -17.21
CA ASN A 660 -4.26 33.04 -17.47
C ASN A 660 -4.65 33.16 -18.95
N GLY A 661 -4.99 32.05 -19.59
CA GLY A 661 -5.31 31.97 -21.03
C GLY A 661 -4.09 31.93 -21.96
N ALA A 662 -2.86 31.84 -21.48
CA ALA A 662 -1.68 31.76 -22.33
C ALA A 662 -1.50 30.35 -22.94
N GLU A 663 -1.04 30.28 -24.16
CA GLU A 663 -0.64 29.05 -24.84
C GLU A 663 0.75 28.64 -24.37
N VAL A 664 0.90 27.39 -23.92
CA VAL A 664 2.17 26.78 -23.50
C VAL A 664 2.49 25.58 -24.39
N LYS A 665 3.78 25.38 -24.62
CA LYS A 665 4.31 24.21 -25.32
C LYS A 665 4.90 23.22 -24.33
N LYS A 666 4.98 21.97 -24.72
CA LYS A 666 5.63 20.91 -23.92
C LYS A 666 7.07 21.31 -23.56
N GLY A 667 7.34 21.34 -22.24
CA GLY A 667 8.65 21.72 -21.68
C GLY A 667 8.72 23.14 -21.11
N ASP A 668 7.76 24.02 -21.41
CA ASP A 668 7.73 25.38 -20.87
C ASP A 668 7.57 25.39 -19.35
N LEU A 669 8.29 26.27 -18.66
CA LEU A 669 8.19 26.46 -17.22
C LEU A 669 6.92 27.28 -16.90
N ILE A 670 6.03 26.70 -16.12
CA ILE A 670 4.76 27.33 -15.72
C ILE A 670 4.92 28.04 -14.39
N CYS A 671 5.39 27.33 -13.38
CA CYS A 671 5.59 27.88 -12.04
C CYS A 671 6.79 27.22 -11.32
N GLU A 672 7.30 27.92 -10.31
CA GLU A 672 8.41 27.50 -9.46
C GLU A 672 8.08 27.84 -8.01
N TRP A 673 8.44 26.95 -7.08
CA TRP A 673 8.25 27.17 -5.64
C TRP A 673 9.40 26.63 -4.82
N ASP A 674 9.50 27.08 -3.57
CA ASP A 674 10.48 26.56 -2.61
C ASP A 674 9.87 25.34 -1.89
N PRO A 675 10.38 24.13 -2.10
CA PRO A 675 9.89 22.94 -1.43
C PRO A 675 10.39 22.81 0.01
N PHE A 676 11.49 23.50 0.35
CA PHE A 676 12.21 23.36 1.63
C PHE A 676 11.69 24.27 2.73
N ASN A 677 11.10 25.41 2.36
CA ASN A 677 10.59 26.38 3.30
C ASN A 677 9.09 26.64 3.09
N ALA A 678 8.37 26.81 4.19
CA ALA A 678 7.07 27.45 4.15
C ALA A 678 7.31 28.98 4.25
N LEU A 679 6.86 29.70 3.24
CA LEU A 679 7.06 31.14 3.15
C LEU A 679 5.91 31.91 3.80
N ILE A 680 6.19 33.04 4.41
CA ILE A 680 5.19 34.08 4.70
C ILE A 680 5.53 35.26 3.80
N ILE A 681 4.60 35.63 2.90
CA ILE A 681 4.78 36.62 1.85
C ILE A 681 3.87 37.82 2.15
N THR A 682 4.38 39.03 1.91
CA THR A 682 3.58 40.24 2.10
C THR A 682 2.62 40.46 0.91
N GLU A 683 1.37 40.79 1.23
CA GLU A 683 0.36 41.17 0.24
C GLU A 683 0.35 42.66 -0.03
N PHE A 684 0.97 43.47 0.86
CA PHE A 684 0.95 44.94 0.84
C PHE A 684 2.35 45.50 0.74
N THR A 685 2.47 46.66 0.11
CA THR A 685 3.70 47.44 0.07
C THR A 685 3.72 48.40 1.25
N GLY A 686 4.79 48.40 2.03
CA GLY A 686 4.91 49.25 3.21
C GLY A 686 6.24 49.14 3.92
N THR A 687 6.33 49.65 5.15
CA THR A 687 7.50 49.54 6.03
C THR A 687 7.25 48.50 7.12
N ILE A 688 8.30 47.77 7.50
CA ILE A 688 8.20 46.73 8.51
C ILE A 688 8.25 47.30 9.90
N GLY A 689 7.28 46.96 10.74
CA GLY A 689 7.28 47.14 12.19
C GLY A 689 7.33 45.77 12.89
N THR A 690 7.73 45.76 14.12
CA THR A 690 7.82 44.56 14.96
C THR A 690 6.99 44.73 16.22
N GLU A 691 6.32 43.67 16.65
CA GLU A 691 5.56 43.61 17.88
C GLU A 691 5.98 42.40 18.72
N ASN A 692 6.25 42.61 20.00
CA ASN A 692 6.68 41.58 20.97
C ASN A 692 7.93 40.77 20.58
N LEU A 693 8.82 41.36 19.77
CA LEU A 693 10.11 40.77 19.45
C LEU A 693 11.12 41.17 20.53
N ILE A 694 11.36 40.29 21.52
CA ILE A 694 12.27 40.53 22.67
C ILE A 694 13.37 39.45 22.60
N GLU A 695 14.63 39.92 22.53
CA GLU A 695 15.79 39.05 22.53
C GLU A 695 15.90 38.22 23.80
N GLY A 696 16.10 36.89 23.67
CA GLY A 696 16.22 35.96 24.80
C GLY A 696 14.86 35.48 25.37
N GLU A 697 13.72 36.13 25.05
CA GLU A 697 12.40 35.71 25.46
C GLU A 697 11.60 35.11 24.29
N THR A 698 11.49 35.82 23.19
CA THR A 698 10.67 35.43 22.03
C THR A 698 11.51 35.03 20.82
N TYR A 699 12.68 35.60 20.66
CA TYR A 699 13.62 35.19 19.62
C TYR A 699 15.05 35.08 20.16
N LYS A 700 15.87 34.31 19.47
CA LYS A 700 17.30 34.16 19.71
C LYS A 700 18.06 34.54 18.43
N GLU A 701 19.13 35.32 18.57
CA GLU A 701 20.05 35.49 17.48
C GLU A 701 20.98 34.27 17.41
N GLU A 702 20.81 33.46 16.38
CA GLU A 702 21.78 32.41 16.05
C GLU A 702 22.83 32.99 15.11
N SER A 703 24.07 33.07 15.59
CA SER A 703 25.20 33.46 14.74
C SER A 703 25.78 32.19 14.11
N ASP A 704 25.85 32.18 12.81
CA ASP A 704 26.59 31.14 12.11
C ASP A 704 28.11 31.32 12.38
N GLU A 705 28.73 30.32 12.98
CA GLU A 705 30.14 30.32 13.35
C GLU A 705 31.09 30.48 12.14
N THR A 706 30.64 30.12 10.94
CA THR A 706 31.42 30.13 9.70
C THR A 706 31.31 31.43 8.94
N THR A 707 30.14 32.01 8.84
CA THR A 707 29.87 33.22 8.05
C THR A 707 29.77 34.49 8.88
N GLY A 708 29.58 34.38 10.20
CA GLY A 708 29.33 35.51 11.11
C GLY A 708 27.97 36.20 10.91
N PHE A 709 27.12 35.67 10.00
CA PHE A 709 25.75 36.16 9.84
C PHE A 709 24.89 35.81 11.05
N ARG A 710 24.07 36.76 11.46
CA ARG A 710 23.15 36.61 12.57
C ARG A 710 21.74 36.50 12.04
N GLU A 711 21.12 35.37 12.32
CA GLU A 711 19.72 35.10 12.00
C GLU A 711 18.85 35.20 13.25
N LYS A 712 17.67 35.80 13.11
CA LYS A 712 16.67 35.86 14.17
C LYS A 712 15.71 34.70 14.05
N VAL A 713 15.81 33.77 15.00
CA VAL A 713 14.97 32.56 15.04
C VAL A 713 14.02 32.67 16.21
N ILE A 714 12.72 32.42 15.96
CA ILE A 714 11.69 32.42 16.99
C ILE A 714 11.84 31.15 17.84
N THR A 715 12.03 31.35 19.15
CA THR A 715 12.14 30.27 20.13
C THR A 715 10.82 30.02 20.86
N GLU A 716 10.71 28.90 21.55
CA GLU A 716 9.57 28.65 22.43
C GLU A 716 9.52 29.70 23.55
N PHE A 717 8.42 30.44 23.62
CA PHE A 717 8.19 31.44 24.65
C PHE A 717 7.24 30.92 25.71
N ARG A 718 7.62 31.15 27.00
CA ARG A 718 6.83 30.69 28.16
C ARG A 718 5.57 31.54 28.37
N ASP A 719 5.65 32.84 28.06
CA ASP A 719 4.54 33.76 28.21
C ASP A 719 3.74 33.88 26.90
N ARG A 720 2.65 33.10 26.83
CA ARG A 720 1.75 33.03 25.66
C ARG A 720 1.02 34.34 25.33
N THR A 721 1.13 35.38 26.18
CA THR A 721 0.55 36.69 25.95
C THR A 721 1.44 37.58 25.08
N LYS A 722 2.74 37.25 24.96
CA LYS A 722 3.72 37.99 24.19
C LYS A 722 4.01 37.32 22.85
N ALA A 723 2.98 37.10 22.03
CA ALA A 723 3.17 36.51 20.72
C ALA A 723 3.96 37.44 19.79
N PRO A 724 5.07 37.00 19.18
CA PRO A 724 5.82 37.80 18.23
C PRO A 724 5.05 37.96 16.90
N ALA A 725 5.01 39.19 16.39
CA ALA A 725 4.36 39.47 15.10
C ALA A 725 5.17 40.51 14.30
N ILE A 726 5.10 40.40 12.98
CA ILE A 726 5.60 41.41 12.03
C ILE A 726 4.40 42.18 11.52
N LEU A 727 4.50 43.55 11.60
CA LEU A 727 3.48 44.49 11.15
C LEU A 727 3.93 45.12 9.84
N ILE A 728 3.02 45.29 8.90
CA ILE A 728 3.26 46.13 7.72
C ILE A 728 2.57 47.46 8.00
N LEU A 729 3.37 48.54 7.96
CA LEU A 729 2.95 49.92 8.24
C LEU A 729 2.87 50.71 6.95
N ASP A 730 1.83 51.47 6.79
CA ASP A 730 1.68 52.46 5.72
C ASP A 730 2.55 53.71 6.01
N ALA A 731 2.70 54.57 5.04
CA ALA A 731 3.37 55.86 5.15
C ALA A 731 2.89 56.73 6.34
N LYS A 732 1.67 56.51 6.84
CA LYS A 732 1.07 57.15 8.02
C LYS A 732 1.32 56.40 9.34
N LYS A 733 2.10 55.27 9.31
CA LYS A 733 2.31 54.36 10.44
C LYS A 733 1.05 53.62 10.93
N GLU A 734 0.02 53.53 10.09
CA GLU A 734 -1.13 52.68 10.38
C GLU A 734 -0.81 51.21 10.02
N VAL A 735 -1.28 50.27 10.83
CA VAL A 735 -1.05 48.81 10.59
C VAL A 735 -1.97 48.37 9.47
N LEU A 736 -1.38 47.98 8.32
CA LEU A 736 -2.10 47.43 7.17
C LEU A 736 -2.43 45.97 7.42
N LYS A 737 -1.42 45.19 7.87
CA LYS A 737 -1.61 43.75 8.19
C LYS A 737 -0.58 43.29 9.23
N SER A 738 -0.99 42.33 10.10
CA SER A 738 -0.13 41.70 11.09
C SER A 738 0.05 40.21 10.75
N TYR A 739 1.30 39.78 10.74
CA TYR A 739 1.69 38.39 10.53
C TYR A 739 2.26 37.81 11.81
N ASN A 740 1.62 36.82 12.39
CA ASN A 740 2.13 36.11 13.57
C ASN A 740 3.25 35.16 13.19
N LEU A 741 4.25 35.07 14.04
CA LEU A 741 5.43 34.24 13.83
C LEU A 741 5.31 32.95 14.64
N PRO A 742 5.26 31.78 13.98
CA PRO A 742 5.32 30.49 14.67
C PRO A 742 6.74 30.20 15.19
N VAL A 743 6.83 29.29 16.15
CA VAL A 743 8.11 28.84 16.69
C VAL A 743 8.95 28.17 15.58
N GLY A 744 10.27 28.46 15.54
CA GLY A 744 11.17 28.00 14.49
C GLY A 744 11.16 28.81 13.20
N ALA A 745 10.43 29.94 13.17
CA ALA A 745 10.44 30.83 12.01
C ALA A 745 11.73 31.68 11.96
N HIS A 746 12.34 31.77 10.78
CA HIS A 746 13.48 32.63 10.50
C HIS A 746 13.02 33.94 9.89
N ILE A 747 13.37 35.05 10.52
CA ILE A 747 13.02 36.39 10.06
C ILE A 747 14.07 36.85 9.06
N VAL A 748 13.64 37.15 7.82
CA VAL A 748 14.53 37.60 6.73
C VAL A 748 14.71 39.12 6.71
N VAL A 749 13.75 39.89 7.22
CA VAL A 749 13.66 41.33 7.11
C VAL A 749 14.00 42.04 8.42
N LYS A 750 14.48 43.27 8.36
CA LYS A 750 14.77 44.11 9.53
C LYS A 750 13.67 45.12 9.77
N GLU A 751 13.58 45.56 11.00
CA GLU A 751 12.67 46.66 11.37
C GLU A 751 13.00 47.94 10.61
N GLY A 752 12.01 48.54 9.99
CA GLY A 752 12.16 49.75 9.18
C GLY A 752 12.45 49.50 7.68
N ASP A 753 12.64 48.26 7.25
CA ASP A 753 12.85 47.97 5.84
C ASP A 753 11.59 48.27 5.02
N ALA A 754 11.78 48.82 3.83
CA ALA A 754 10.68 48.98 2.85
C ALA A 754 10.51 47.69 2.06
N VAL A 755 9.31 47.10 2.11
CA VAL A 755 8.94 45.87 1.38
C VAL A 755 7.92 46.18 0.31
N VAL A 756 8.04 45.46 -0.79
CA VAL A 756 7.08 45.48 -1.90
C VAL A 756 6.19 44.23 -1.78
N ALA A 757 4.94 44.36 -2.21
CA ALA A 757 4.04 43.23 -2.27
C ALA A 757 4.66 42.07 -3.08
N GLY A 758 4.61 40.84 -2.53
CA GLY A 758 5.29 39.66 -3.09
C GLY A 758 6.64 39.32 -2.45
N ASN A 759 7.23 40.17 -1.59
CA ASN A 759 8.45 39.88 -0.88
C ASN A 759 8.23 38.84 0.24
N THR A 760 9.17 37.93 0.39
CA THR A 760 9.21 36.98 1.51
C THR A 760 9.66 37.70 2.79
N ILE A 761 8.85 37.62 3.84
CA ILE A 761 9.12 38.26 5.14
C ILE A 761 9.77 37.24 6.07
N VAL A 762 9.26 36.02 6.06
CA VAL A 762 9.64 34.95 6.99
C VAL A 762 9.76 33.64 6.23
N LYS A 763 10.79 32.89 6.56
CA LYS A 763 11.00 31.52 6.10
C LYS A 763 10.85 30.55 7.27
N ILE A 764 10.02 29.56 7.12
CA ILE A 764 9.82 28.51 8.11
C ILE A 764 10.39 27.23 7.52
N PRO A 765 11.57 26.76 7.98
CA PRO A 765 12.19 25.57 7.43
C PRO A 765 11.29 24.36 7.60
N ARG A 766 10.96 23.70 6.51
CA ARG A 766 10.39 22.36 6.54
C ARG A 766 11.55 21.40 6.76
N ALA A 767 11.51 20.60 7.81
CA ALA A 767 12.53 19.59 8.01
C ALA A 767 12.45 18.58 6.84
N VAL A 768 13.43 18.59 5.98
CA VAL A 768 13.61 17.57 4.93
C VAL A 768 13.86 16.23 5.63
N GLY A 769 12.97 15.28 5.46
CA GLY A 769 12.93 14.04 6.24
C GLY A 769 11.89 14.02 7.37
N LYS A 770 11.38 15.18 7.79
CA LYS A 770 10.09 15.32 8.43
C LYS A 770 9.06 15.71 7.36
N ALA A 771 8.77 14.81 6.46
CA ALA A 771 7.51 14.85 5.77
C ALA A 771 6.44 14.70 6.85
N GLY A 772 5.97 15.83 7.36
CA GLY A 772 5.02 15.96 8.45
C GLY A 772 5.33 15.07 9.66
N ASP A 773 4.73 15.31 10.77
CA ASP A 773 4.66 14.45 11.97
C ASP A 773 4.05 13.05 11.69
N ILE A 774 4.01 12.62 10.43
CA ILE A 774 3.49 11.35 9.97
C ILE A 774 4.61 10.33 10.11
N THR A 775 4.56 9.55 11.15
CA THR A 775 5.37 8.34 11.27
C THR A 775 5.07 7.46 10.05
N GLY A 776 6.08 7.19 9.23
CA GLY A 776 5.93 6.31 8.06
C GLY A 776 6.04 4.83 8.41
N GLY A 777 5.64 3.95 7.49
CA GLY A 777 5.79 2.50 7.64
C GLY A 777 4.85 1.87 8.66
N LEU A 778 5.31 0.76 9.30
CA LEU A 778 4.50 -0.03 10.22
C LEU A 778 3.93 0.76 11.43
N PRO A 779 4.66 1.70 12.06
CA PRO A 779 4.11 2.53 13.13
C PRO A 779 2.88 3.34 12.70
N ARG A 780 2.86 3.88 11.46
CA ARG A 780 1.70 4.61 10.92
C ARG A 780 0.50 3.68 10.71
N VAL A 781 0.72 2.49 10.19
CA VAL A 781 -0.35 1.48 10.04
C VAL A 781 -0.96 1.14 11.40
N THR A 782 -0.12 0.96 12.42
CA THR A 782 -0.57 0.69 13.79
C THR A 782 -1.37 1.86 14.37
N GLU A 783 -0.91 3.09 14.19
CA GLU A 783 -1.61 4.30 14.62
C GLU A 783 -3.01 4.41 13.99
N LEU A 784 -3.12 4.16 12.69
CA LEU A 784 -4.40 4.21 11.97
C LEU A 784 -5.38 3.13 12.43
N PHE A 785 -4.94 1.87 12.59
CA PHE A 785 -5.78 0.79 13.08
C PHE A 785 -6.14 0.89 14.57
N GLU A 786 -5.35 1.59 15.35
CA GLU A 786 -5.68 1.89 16.74
C GLU A 786 -6.49 3.18 16.91
N ALA A 787 -6.75 3.89 15.82
CA ALA A 787 -7.46 5.18 15.81
C ALA A 787 -6.88 6.18 16.84
N ARG A 788 -5.54 6.18 16.99
CA ARG A 788 -4.85 7.08 17.91
C ARG A 788 -4.89 8.51 17.41
N ASN A 789 -5.03 9.44 18.33
CA ASN A 789 -4.85 10.84 17.99
C ASN A 789 -3.36 11.13 17.72
N PRO A 790 -3.04 11.85 16.64
CA PRO A 790 -1.67 12.25 16.34
C PRO A 790 -1.11 13.13 17.47
N SER A 791 0.21 13.16 17.60
CA SER A 791 0.91 13.97 18.61
C SER A 791 0.66 15.46 18.45
N ASN A 792 0.45 15.92 17.21
CA ASN A 792 0.14 17.32 16.87
C ASN A 792 -1.13 17.39 16.01
N PRO A 793 -2.34 17.34 16.62
CA PRO A 793 -3.58 17.37 15.88
C PRO A 793 -3.83 18.76 15.27
N ALA A 794 -4.30 18.81 14.03
CA ALA A 794 -4.78 20.04 13.41
C ALA A 794 -6.12 20.47 14.02
N VAL A 795 -6.39 21.77 14.07
CA VAL A 795 -7.74 22.28 14.30
C VAL A 795 -8.47 22.31 12.96
N VAL A 796 -9.65 21.70 12.88
CA VAL A 796 -10.41 21.52 11.64
C VAL A 796 -11.71 22.30 11.70
N SER A 797 -12.15 22.85 10.56
CA SER A 797 -13.46 23.52 10.46
C SER A 797 -14.60 22.50 10.48
N GLU A 798 -15.60 22.74 11.31
CA GLU A 798 -16.83 21.92 11.37
C GLU A 798 -17.91 22.38 10.41
N ILE A 799 -17.86 23.63 9.95
CA ILE A 799 -18.87 24.24 9.07
C ILE A 799 -18.20 24.88 7.85
N ASP A 800 -18.99 25.01 6.78
CA ASP A 800 -18.59 25.79 5.59
C ASP A 800 -18.79 27.26 5.87
N GLY A 801 -17.82 28.11 5.56
CA GLY A 801 -18.00 29.55 5.78
C GLY A 801 -16.77 30.38 5.48
N GLU A 802 -16.94 31.69 5.69
CA GLU A 802 -15.89 32.68 5.56
C GLU A 802 -15.15 32.86 6.89
N VAL A 803 -13.83 32.92 6.81
CA VAL A 803 -12.93 33.00 7.95
C VAL A 803 -12.75 34.47 8.34
N THR A 804 -12.96 34.78 9.62
CA THR A 804 -12.59 36.06 10.22
C THR A 804 -11.75 35.84 11.48
N TYR A 805 -10.79 36.72 11.75
CA TYR A 805 -9.96 36.60 12.92
C TYR A 805 -10.59 37.33 14.10
N GLY A 806 -10.71 36.66 15.22
CA GLY A 806 -11.14 37.20 16.48
C GLY A 806 -9.99 37.70 17.37
N LYS A 807 -10.30 37.96 18.63
CA LYS A 807 -9.32 38.43 19.63
C LYS A 807 -8.42 37.31 20.10
N ILE A 808 -7.19 37.64 20.47
CA ILE A 808 -6.26 36.72 21.12
C ILE A 808 -6.70 36.53 22.58
N LYS A 809 -6.99 35.31 22.98
CA LYS A 809 -7.40 34.94 24.34
C LYS A 809 -6.42 33.90 24.91
N ARG A 810 -5.69 34.26 25.97
CA ARG A 810 -4.79 33.37 26.72
C ARG A 810 -3.77 32.65 25.82
N GLY A 811 -3.18 33.34 24.84
CA GLY A 811 -2.19 32.77 23.92
C GLY A 811 -2.77 31.90 22.80
N ASN A 812 -4.07 31.94 22.60
CA ASN A 812 -4.75 31.33 21.46
C ASN A 812 -5.43 32.39 20.61
N ARG A 813 -5.34 32.29 19.31
CA ARG A 813 -6.07 33.13 18.37
C ARG A 813 -7.46 32.55 18.16
N GLU A 814 -8.48 33.38 18.30
CA GLU A 814 -9.83 32.98 17.96
C GLU A 814 -10.02 33.12 16.45
N ILE A 815 -10.39 32.05 15.79
CA ILE A 815 -10.80 32.02 14.38
C ILE A 815 -12.31 31.83 14.36
N ILE A 816 -12.99 32.73 13.71
CA ILE A 816 -14.46 32.76 13.60
C ILE A 816 -14.82 32.37 12.18
N ILE A 817 -15.62 31.33 12.02
CA ILE A 817 -16.14 30.92 10.72
C ILE A 817 -17.61 31.21 10.69
N THR A 818 -18.06 31.98 9.68
CA THR A 818 -19.44 32.40 9.50
C THR A 818 -20.00 31.71 8.25
N SER A 819 -20.98 30.84 8.44
CA SER A 819 -21.70 30.19 7.35
C SER A 819 -22.61 31.16 6.59
N LYS A 820 -22.89 30.86 5.32
CA LYS A 820 -23.92 31.59 4.53
C LYS A 820 -25.32 31.56 5.16
N ALA A 821 -25.59 30.57 6.01
CA ALA A 821 -26.83 30.46 6.77
C ALA A 821 -26.85 31.31 8.05
N GLY A 822 -25.78 32.03 8.40
CA GLY A 822 -25.67 32.87 9.60
C GLY A 822 -25.20 32.13 10.85
N GLU A 823 -24.84 30.84 10.74
CA GLU A 823 -24.23 30.09 11.83
C GLU A 823 -22.78 30.54 12.04
N VAL A 824 -22.40 30.78 13.31
CA VAL A 824 -21.06 31.26 13.66
C VAL A 824 -20.43 30.27 14.63
N LYS A 825 -19.28 29.71 14.24
CA LYS A 825 -18.45 28.87 15.11
C LYS A 825 -17.10 29.52 15.38
N LYS A 826 -16.60 29.34 16.61
CA LYS A 826 -15.36 29.93 17.10
C LYS A 826 -14.36 28.84 17.45
N TYR A 827 -13.19 28.93 16.85
CA TYR A 827 -12.09 27.99 17.07
C TYR A 827 -10.92 28.70 17.73
N LEU A 828 -10.28 28.03 18.69
CA LEU A 828 -9.13 28.57 19.40
C LEU A 828 -7.88 27.83 18.89
N VAL A 829 -7.06 28.50 18.12
CA VAL A 829 -5.79 27.98 17.59
C VAL A 829 -4.64 28.54 18.40
N SER A 830 -3.74 27.67 18.90
CA SER A 830 -2.53 28.12 19.60
C SER A 830 -1.64 28.95 18.68
N LEU A 831 -1.10 30.04 19.19
CA LEU A 831 -0.15 30.88 18.46
C LEU A 831 1.18 30.18 18.13
N THR A 832 1.46 29.05 18.79
CA THR A 832 2.64 28.21 18.50
C THR A 832 2.45 27.41 17.21
N LYS A 833 1.21 27.25 16.72
CA LYS A 833 0.89 26.56 15.49
C LYS A 833 0.80 27.53 14.32
N GLN A 834 1.23 27.10 13.15
CA GLN A 834 1.02 27.85 11.93
C GLN A 834 -0.46 27.83 11.55
N ILE A 835 -1.07 28.98 11.38
CA ILE A 835 -2.43 29.11 10.86
C ILE A 835 -2.37 29.01 9.34
N LEU A 836 -3.17 28.09 8.80
CA LEU A 836 -3.16 27.78 7.36
C LEU A 836 -4.15 28.65 6.57
N VAL A 837 -5.11 29.28 7.21
CA VAL A 837 -6.16 30.10 6.58
C VAL A 837 -5.87 31.58 6.77
N GLN A 838 -6.36 32.40 5.86
CA GLN A 838 -6.27 33.88 5.95
C GLN A 838 -7.66 34.47 6.21
N GLU A 839 -7.65 35.74 6.57
CA GLU A 839 -8.90 36.50 6.74
C GLU A 839 -9.62 36.65 5.38
N ASN A 840 -10.95 36.43 5.40
CA ASN A 840 -11.82 36.37 4.23
C ASN A 840 -11.62 35.18 3.28
N ASP A 841 -10.90 34.12 3.72
CA ASP A 841 -10.88 32.87 2.99
C ASP A 841 -12.19 32.10 3.20
N TYR A 842 -12.71 31.49 2.14
CA TYR A 842 -13.83 30.56 2.25
C TYR A 842 -13.28 29.15 2.52
N VAL A 843 -13.72 28.53 3.61
CA VAL A 843 -13.33 27.17 3.99
C VAL A 843 -14.52 26.24 3.95
N ARG A 844 -14.27 24.99 3.58
CA ARG A 844 -15.26 23.92 3.66
C ARG A 844 -15.13 23.18 4.98
N ALA A 845 -16.18 22.51 5.41
CA ALA A 845 -16.13 21.58 6.53
C ALA A 845 -15.06 20.51 6.27
N GLY A 846 -14.26 20.17 7.29
CA GLY A 846 -13.13 19.27 7.12
C GLY A 846 -11.80 19.93 6.73
N THR A 847 -11.77 21.22 6.39
CA THR A 847 -10.53 21.93 6.04
C THR A 847 -9.70 22.21 7.28
N PRO A 848 -8.39 21.87 7.32
CA PRO A 848 -7.54 22.21 8.47
C PRO A 848 -7.29 23.71 8.56
N LEU A 849 -7.51 24.28 9.73
CA LEU A 849 -7.27 25.71 10.05
C LEU A 849 -5.84 25.92 10.56
N SER A 850 -5.23 24.91 11.14
CA SER A 850 -3.87 24.95 11.66
C SER A 850 -3.03 23.81 11.10
N ASP A 851 -1.72 23.95 11.19
CA ASP A 851 -0.77 22.89 10.89
C ASP A 851 -0.95 21.69 11.84
N GLY A 852 -0.73 20.50 11.32
CA GLY A 852 -0.88 19.23 12.02
C GLY A 852 -1.65 18.18 11.22
N ALA A 853 -1.76 16.97 11.75
CA ALA A 853 -2.51 15.89 11.15
C ALA A 853 -3.99 15.93 11.56
N ILE A 854 -4.90 15.63 10.62
CA ILE A 854 -6.33 15.54 10.91
C ILE A 854 -6.57 14.26 11.72
N THR A 855 -7.36 14.36 12.80
CA THR A 855 -7.70 13.18 13.60
C THR A 855 -8.83 12.39 12.94
N PRO A 856 -8.80 11.05 12.97
CA PRO A 856 -9.91 10.25 12.44
C PRO A 856 -11.24 10.56 13.13
N THR A 857 -11.21 10.94 14.41
CA THR A 857 -12.40 11.31 15.19
C THR A 857 -13.04 12.60 14.66
N ASP A 858 -12.23 13.58 14.24
CA ASP A 858 -12.75 14.83 13.68
C ASP A 858 -13.43 14.58 12.33
N ILE A 859 -12.83 13.74 11.48
CA ILE A 859 -13.43 13.34 10.21
C ILE A 859 -14.78 12.64 10.45
N LEU A 860 -14.84 11.75 11.46
CA LEU A 860 -16.09 11.05 11.81
C LEU A 860 -17.20 12.03 12.23
N ASN A 861 -16.86 13.03 13.04
CA ASN A 861 -17.84 13.98 13.56
C ASN A 861 -18.29 15.01 12.51
N ILE A 862 -17.42 15.37 11.57
CA ILE A 862 -17.66 16.43 10.58
C ILE A 862 -18.21 15.87 9.28
N GLU A 863 -17.51 14.89 8.69
CA GLU A 863 -17.83 14.37 7.36
C GLU A 863 -18.63 13.07 7.39
N GLY A 864 -18.68 12.41 8.53
CA GLY A 864 -19.46 11.20 8.77
C GLY A 864 -18.70 9.88 8.60
N PRO A 865 -19.37 8.74 8.84
CA PRO A 865 -18.73 7.42 8.93
C PRO A 865 -18.14 6.92 7.62
N ILE A 866 -18.76 7.23 6.48
CA ILE A 866 -18.30 6.74 5.17
C ILE A 866 -16.95 7.37 4.83
N LYS A 867 -16.78 8.65 5.08
CA LYS A 867 -15.54 9.38 4.79
C LYS A 867 -14.37 8.92 5.68
N VAL A 868 -14.62 8.65 6.96
CA VAL A 868 -13.60 8.07 7.85
C VAL A 868 -13.13 6.70 7.36
N GLN A 869 -14.07 5.86 6.93
CA GLN A 869 -13.74 4.53 6.39
C GLN A 869 -12.84 4.66 5.14
N GLU A 870 -13.24 5.52 4.21
CA GLU A 870 -12.47 5.80 2.99
C GLU A 870 -11.08 6.36 3.32
N TYR A 871 -10.99 7.30 4.26
CA TYR A 871 -9.73 7.88 4.72
C TYR A 871 -8.78 6.81 5.27
N ILE A 872 -9.25 5.98 6.22
CA ILE A 872 -8.38 4.95 6.84
C ILE A 872 -7.90 3.94 5.79
N VAL A 873 -8.80 3.47 4.90
CA VAL A 873 -8.43 2.52 3.85
C VAL A 873 -7.38 3.11 2.92
N ASN A 874 -7.56 4.35 2.47
CA ASN A 874 -6.63 5.00 1.54
C ASN A 874 -5.27 5.26 2.20
N GLU A 875 -5.23 5.79 3.43
CA GLU A 875 -4.00 6.06 4.17
C GLU A 875 -3.19 4.78 4.43
N VAL A 876 -3.85 3.70 4.83
CA VAL A 876 -3.17 2.42 5.05
C VAL A 876 -2.64 1.85 3.73
N GLN A 877 -3.44 1.92 2.66
CA GLN A 877 -3.00 1.49 1.33
C GLN A 877 -1.79 2.26 0.84
N ASP A 878 -1.75 3.58 1.06
CA ASP A 878 -0.62 4.40 0.63
C ASP A 878 0.69 3.99 1.31
N VAL A 879 0.65 3.66 2.61
CA VAL A 879 1.82 3.14 3.31
C VAL A 879 2.34 1.84 2.67
N TYR A 880 1.46 0.90 2.30
CA TYR A 880 1.86 -0.34 1.66
C TYR A 880 2.32 -0.13 0.20
N ARG A 881 1.65 0.74 -0.55
CA ARG A 881 2.04 1.09 -1.93
C ARG A 881 3.41 1.72 -2.02
N MET A 882 3.75 2.67 -1.11
CA MET A 882 5.09 3.27 -1.04
C MET A 882 6.19 2.23 -0.89
N GLN A 883 5.87 1.07 -0.32
CA GLN A 883 6.79 -0.05 -0.13
C GLN A 883 6.69 -1.10 -1.26
N GLY A 884 5.88 -0.82 -2.30
CA GLY A 884 5.71 -1.70 -3.46
C GLY A 884 4.88 -2.96 -3.20
N VAL A 885 4.11 -2.99 -2.10
CA VAL A 885 3.22 -4.10 -1.75
C VAL A 885 1.81 -3.81 -2.22
N LYS A 886 1.22 -4.76 -2.95
CA LYS A 886 -0.16 -4.68 -3.42
C LYS A 886 -1.04 -5.59 -2.57
N ILE A 887 -2.03 -5.01 -1.88
CA ILE A 887 -3.06 -5.72 -1.11
C ILE A 887 -4.41 -5.24 -1.61
N ASN A 888 -5.40 -6.14 -1.73
CA ASN A 888 -6.74 -5.74 -2.16
C ASN A 888 -7.44 -4.94 -1.05
N ASP A 889 -8.18 -3.90 -1.43
CA ASP A 889 -8.88 -2.99 -0.51
C ASP A 889 -9.86 -3.72 0.42
N LYS A 890 -10.48 -4.83 -0.04
CA LYS A 890 -11.45 -5.61 0.76
C LYS A 890 -10.90 -6.10 2.11
N HIS A 891 -9.60 -6.39 2.19
CA HIS A 891 -8.97 -6.83 3.44
C HIS A 891 -8.91 -5.70 4.48
N PHE A 892 -8.61 -4.48 4.04
CA PHE A 892 -8.66 -3.29 4.90
C PHE A 892 -10.10 -2.95 5.28
N GLU A 893 -11.02 -3.06 4.34
CA GLU A 893 -12.45 -2.81 4.56
C GLU A 893 -13.02 -3.70 5.67
N ILE A 894 -12.62 -4.96 5.76
CA ILE A 894 -13.03 -5.89 6.83
C ILE A 894 -12.59 -5.37 8.21
N ILE A 895 -11.33 -4.96 8.33
CA ILE A 895 -10.80 -4.46 9.62
C ILE A 895 -11.48 -3.15 10.00
N VAL A 896 -11.64 -2.23 9.06
CA VAL A 896 -12.30 -0.94 9.30
C VAL A 896 -13.78 -1.13 9.63
N HIS A 897 -14.45 -2.10 9.03
CA HIS A 897 -15.84 -2.47 9.39
C HIS A 897 -15.93 -2.87 10.86
N GLN A 898 -15.00 -3.68 11.36
CA GLN A 898 -14.95 -4.05 12.78
C GLN A 898 -14.68 -2.86 13.70
N MET A 899 -13.82 -1.93 13.31
CA MET A 899 -13.55 -0.71 14.08
C MET A 899 -14.79 0.17 14.28
N MET A 900 -15.79 0.07 13.40
CA MET A 900 -17.01 0.88 13.41
C MET A 900 -18.27 0.09 13.78
N ARG A 901 -18.12 -1.09 14.37
CA ARG A 901 -19.23 -1.95 14.76
C ARG A 901 -20.01 -1.46 15.98
N LYS A 902 -19.43 -0.63 16.82
CA LYS A 902 -19.98 -0.15 18.07
C LYS A 902 -20.58 1.24 17.95
N VAL A 903 -21.64 1.49 18.73
CA VAL A 903 -22.30 2.80 18.86
C VAL A 903 -22.40 3.20 20.31
N LEU A 904 -22.33 4.50 20.59
CA LEU A 904 -22.51 5.10 21.90
C LEU A 904 -23.95 5.58 22.04
N ILE A 905 -24.65 5.12 23.07
CA ILE A 905 -26.02 5.55 23.36
C ILE A 905 -25.97 6.98 23.92
N GLN A 906 -26.63 7.92 23.25
CA GLN A 906 -26.75 9.31 23.69
C GLN A 906 -27.98 9.50 24.59
N ASP A 907 -29.12 8.97 24.16
CA ASP A 907 -30.37 8.96 24.88
C ASP A 907 -30.95 7.54 24.84
N SER A 908 -31.22 6.97 26.01
CA SER A 908 -31.74 5.62 26.12
C SER A 908 -33.22 5.49 25.74
N GLY A 909 -33.96 6.59 25.66
CA GLY A 909 -35.41 6.53 25.46
C GLY A 909 -36.09 5.55 26.41
N ASP A 910 -36.97 4.72 25.87
CA ASP A 910 -37.69 3.67 26.63
C ASP A 910 -37.06 2.27 26.47
N THR A 911 -35.85 2.17 25.88
CA THR A 911 -35.12 0.93 25.67
C THR A 911 -34.40 0.46 26.95
N ARG A 912 -33.87 -0.77 26.92
CA ARG A 912 -33.10 -1.33 28.04
C ARG A 912 -31.69 -0.74 28.21
N PHE A 913 -31.23 0.06 27.28
CA PHE A 913 -29.88 0.63 27.27
C PHE A 913 -29.70 1.71 28.35
N LEU A 914 -28.45 1.91 28.75
CA LEU A 914 -28.06 3.01 29.62
C LEU A 914 -27.44 4.14 28.79
N GLU A 915 -27.60 5.38 29.26
CA GLU A 915 -26.90 6.53 28.67
C GLU A 915 -25.39 6.34 28.76
N ASN A 916 -24.68 6.72 27.70
CA ASN A 916 -23.23 6.53 27.52
C ASN A 916 -22.75 5.07 27.49
N GLN A 917 -23.64 4.11 27.31
CA GLN A 917 -23.26 2.71 27.07
C GLN A 917 -22.79 2.51 25.64
N ILE A 918 -21.71 1.74 25.47
CA ILE A 918 -21.24 1.33 24.14
C ILE A 918 -21.87 -0.03 23.83
N VAL A 919 -22.60 -0.11 22.73
CA VAL A 919 -23.39 -1.29 22.33
C VAL A 919 -23.07 -1.67 20.89
N ASP A 920 -23.29 -2.91 20.52
CA ASP A 920 -23.19 -3.36 19.12
C ASP A 920 -24.29 -2.70 18.27
N LYS A 921 -23.94 -2.22 17.09
CA LYS A 921 -24.85 -1.53 16.17
C LYS A 921 -26.07 -2.38 15.80
N ASN A 922 -25.89 -3.69 15.61
CA ASN A 922 -26.99 -4.59 15.28
C ASN A 922 -27.92 -4.79 16.46
N GLU A 923 -27.39 -4.94 17.67
CA GLU A 923 -28.18 -5.04 18.91
C GLU A 923 -28.99 -3.76 19.15
N PHE A 924 -28.38 -2.60 18.90
CA PHE A 924 -29.07 -1.30 18.96
C PHE A 924 -30.22 -1.20 17.95
N MET A 925 -30.02 -1.64 16.70
CA MET A 925 -31.08 -1.65 15.68
C MET A 925 -32.20 -2.62 16.05
N GLU A 926 -31.89 -3.83 16.48
CA GLU A 926 -32.88 -4.84 16.87
C GLU A 926 -33.77 -4.34 18.03
N GLU A 927 -33.16 -3.72 19.04
CA GLU A 927 -33.91 -3.17 20.16
C GLU A 927 -34.81 -2.00 19.75
N ASN A 928 -34.34 -1.10 18.89
CA ASN A 928 -35.13 -0.01 18.37
C ASN A 928 -36.27 -0.52 17.45
N ASP A 929 -36.03 -1.55 16.65
CA ASP A 929 -37.05 -2.18 15.82
C ASP A 929 -38.13 -2.85 16.69
N GLU A 930 -37.73 -3.45 17.83
CA GLU A 930 -38.65 -3.98 18.80
C GLU A 930 -39.51 -2.91 19.46
N MET A 931 -38.95 -1.71 19.69
CA MET A 931 -39.69 -0.60 20.25
C MET A 931 -40.67 0.04 19.26
N PHE A 932 -40.46 -0.17 17.97
CA PHE A 932 -41.33 0.40 16.94
C PHE A 932 -42.76 -0.11 17.05
N GLY A 933 -43.74 0.80 17.14
CA GLY A 933 -45.15 0.47 17.30
C GLY A 933 -45.59 -0.03 18.69
N LYS A 934 -44.67 -0.11 19.66
CA LYS A 934 -45.01 -0.31 21.07
C LYS A 934 -45.44 1.00 21.73
N LYS A 935 -46.18 0.89 22.82
CA LYS A 935 -46.69 2.01 23.62
C LYS A 935 -46.31 1.84 25.08
N VAL A 936 -45.98 2.94 25.72
CA VAL A 936 -45.68 3.01 27.18
C VAL A 936 -46.89 3.51 27.89
N VAL A 937 -47.31 2.75 28.90
CA VAL A 937 -48.50 3.09 29.73
C VAL A 937 -48.15 4.27 30.65
N LEU A 938 -48.84 5.39 30.53
CA LEU A 938 -48.74 6.55 31.45
C LEU A 938 -49.60 6.36 32.68
N GLU A 939 -50.87 6.02 32.44
CA GLU A 939 -51.88 5.75 33.50
C GLU A 939 -52.59 4.41 33.19
N ALA A 940 -52.58 3.53 34.15
CA ALA A 940 -53.22 2.23 34.02
C ALA A 940 -54.75 2.26 33.99
N GLY A 941 -55.37 3.42 34.31
CA GLY A 941 -56.83 3.51 34.51
C GLY A 941 -57.28 2.50 35.54
N ASP A 942 -58.45 1.87 35.26
CA ASP A 942 -59.00 0.80 36.13
C ASP A 942 -58.58 -0.61 35.68
N SER A 943 -57.47 -0.76 35.00
CA SER A 943 -56.97 -2.05 34.48
C SER A 943 -55.98 -2.70 35.46
N ASP A 944 -56.29 -3.91 35.91
CA ASP A 944 -55.35 -4.74 36.71
C ASP A 944 -54.29 -5.45 35.88
N ARG A 945 -54.34 -5.37 34.53
CA ARG A 945 -53.49 -6.13 33.62
C ARG A 945 -52.19 -5.39 33.23
N VAL A 946 -52.16 -4.09 33.45
CA VAL A 946 -51.04 -3.23 33.06
C VAL A 946 -50.67 -2.29 34.19
N LYS A 947 -49.36 -2.00 34.30
CA LYS A 947 -48.81 -1.07 35.29
C LYS A 947 -48.33 0.20 34.60
N PRO A 948 -48.31 1.38 35.26
CA PRO A 948 -47.66 2.56 34.73
C PRO A 948 -46.18 2.30 34.42
N GLY A 949 -45.71 2.76 33.29
CA GLY A 949 -44.34 2.52 32.80
C GLY A 949 -44.15 1.20 32.02
N GLN A 950 -45.17 0.35 31.92
CA GLN A 950 -45.06 -0.92 31.17
C GLN A 950 -45.15 -0.67 29.68
N ILE A 951 -44.28 -1.37 28.90
CA ILE A 951 -44.28 -1.34 27.43
C ILE A 951 -45.25 -2.42 26.91
N ILE A 952 -46.21 -2.03 26.11
CA ILE A 952 -47.21 -2.91 25.52
C ILE A 952 -47.37 -2.69 24.03
N SER A 953 -47.83 -3.71 23.30
CA SER A 953 -48.15 -3.55 21.89
C SER A 953 -49.41 -2.69 21.67
N ALA A 954 -49.48 -1.99 20.54
CA ALA A 954 -50.65 -1.18 20.19
C ALA A 954 -51.93 -2.05 20.07
N ARG A 955 -51.77 -3.33 19.73
CA ARG A 955 -52.87 -4.31 19.67
C ARG A 955 -53.39 -4.63 21.05
N THR A 956 -52.49 -4.94 21.98
CA THR A 956 -52.85 -5.25 23.39
C THR A 956 -53.52 -4.05 24.05
N LEU A 957 -53.04 -2.81 23.79
CA LEU A 957 -53.67 -1.58 24.29
C LEU A 957 -55.10 -1.42 23.79
N ARG A 958 -55.34 -1.65 22.49
CA ARG A 958 -56.71 -1.59 21.90
C ARG A 958 -57.63 -2.62 22.53
N ASP A 959 -57.13 -3.86 22.72
CA ASP A 959 -57.93 -4.95 23.31
C ASP A 959 -58.31 -4.64 24.77
N ILE A 960 -57.37 -4.12 25.57
CA ILE A 960 -57.61 -3.72 26.96
C ILE A 960 -58.57 -2.55 27.00
N ASN A 961 -58.34 -1.50 26.21
CA ASN A 961 -59.20 -0.31 26.18
C ASN A 961 -60.59 -0.65 25.65
N SER A 962 -60.74 -1.58 24.72
CA SER A 962 -62.05 -2.04 24.25
C SER A 962 -62.83 -2.81 25.34
N GLN A 963 -62.14 -3.59 26.17
CA GLN A 963 -62.70 -4.29 27.30
C GLN A 963 -63.13 -3.34 28.43
N LEU A 964 -62.29 -2.36 28.75
CA LEU A 964 -62.56 -1.30 29.79
C LEU A 964 -63.75 -0.44 29.34
N LYS A 965 -63.77 -0.01 28.10
CA LYS A 965 -64.83 0.78 27.53
C LYS A 965 -66.23 0.11 27.55
N ARG A 966 -66.27 -1.26 27.35
CA ARG A 966 -67.48 -2.07 27.47
C ARG A 966 -67.97 -2.16 28.89
N ARG A 967 -67.08 -1.91 29.89
CA ARG A 967 -67.46 -1.95 31.33
C ARG A 967 -67.60 -0.58 31.97
N ASP A 968 -67.63 0.49 31.16
CA ASP A 968 -67.66 1.89 31.61
C ASP A 968 -66.50 2.27 32.59
N MET A 969 -65.35 1.63 32.46
CA MET A 969 -64.17 1.85 33.30
C MET A 969 -63.20 2.86 32.63
N LYS A 970 -62.32 3.50 33.42
CA LYS A 970 -61.33 4.41 32.90
C LYS A 970 -60.34 3.67 31.99
N ILE A 971 -60.14 4.20 30.79
CA ILE A 971 -59.24 3.65 29.80
C ILE A 971 -57.77 3.90 30.15
N VAL A 972 -56.90 3.02 29.66
CA VAL A 972 -55.43 3.14 29.80
C VAL A 972 -54.96 4.24 28.88
N GLN A 973 -54.23 5.21 29.44
CA GLN A 973 -53.51 6.25 28.69
C GLN A 973 -52.08 5.80 28.43
N ALA A 974 -51.64 5.87 27.16
CA ALA A 974 -50.31 5.46 26.76
C ALA A 974 -49.72 6.43 25.72
N ARG A 975 -48.43 6.66 25.76
CA ARG A 975 -47.66 7.34 24.73
C ARG A 975 -46.91 6.36 23.82
N ASP A 976 -46.47 6.80 22.68
CA ASP A 976 -45.58 6.03 21.85
C ASP A 976 -44.23 5.83 22.55
N ALA A 977 -43.70 4.61 22.42
CA ALA A 977 -42.35 4.34 22.92
C ALA A 977 -41.31 5.14 22.12
N VAL A 978 -40.38 5.74 22.83
CA VAL A 978 -39.29 6.53 22.24
C VAL A 978 -38.10 5.59 22.01
N PRO A 979 -37.61 5.44 20.78
CA PRO A 979 -36.42 4.66 20.51
C PRO A 979 -35.15 5.35 21.08
N ALA A 980 -34.12 4.57 21.33
CA ALA A 980 -32.84 5.11 21.74
C ALA A 980 -32.13 5.83 20.58
N THR A 981 -31.38 6.88 20.91
CA THR A 981 -30.50 7.58 19.96
C THR A 981 -29.06 7.24 20.23
N SER A 982 -28.25 7.18 19.18
CA SER A 982 -26.83 6.81 19.29
C SER A 982 -25.93 7.66 18.39
N ALA A 983 -24.67 7.76 18.79
CA ALA A 983 -23.59 8.29 17.95
C ALA A 983 -22.67 7.15 17.51
N GLN A 984 -22.19 7.19 16.27
CA GLN A 984 -21.22 6.25 15.77
C GLN A 984 -19.88 6.46 16.46
N VAL A 985 -19.22 5.39 16.89
CA VAL A 985 -17.89 5.42 17.52
C VAL A 985 -16.89 4.72 16.63
N LEU A 986 -15.70 5.28 16.52
CA LEU A 986 -14.54 4.63 15.92
C LEU A 986 -13.71 4.03 17.05
N GLN A 987 -13.65 2.69 17.12
CA GLN A 987 -12.89 1.96 18.11
C GLN A 987 -11.60 1.41 17.51
N GLY A 988 -10.47 1.65 18.14
CA GLY A 988 -9.21 1.03 17.77
C GLY A 988 -9.19 -0.48 18.03
N CYS A 989 -8.40 -1.23 17.28
CA CYS A 989 -8.31 -2.67 17.39
C CYS A 989 -7.93 -3.16 18.80
N LEU A 990 -7.11 -2.42 19.54
CA LEU A 990 -6.76 -2.74 20.94
C LEU A 990 -7.95 -2.66 21.89
N LEU A 991 -8.78 -1.62 21.76
CA LEU A 991 -9.95 -1.43 22.62
C LEU A 991 -11.06 -2.44 22.33
N TYR A 992 -11.05 -3.03 21.14
CA TYR A 992 -12.03 -4.04 20.76
C TYR A 992 -11.75 -5.38 21.46
N THR A 993 -10.48 -5.73 21.65
CA THR A 993 -10.03 -7.01 22.23
C THR A 993 -9.80 -6.95 23.73
N SER A 994 -9.54 -5.77 24.29
CA SER A 994 -9.44 -5.59 25.74
C SER A 994 -10.85 -5.42 26.31
N ASP A 995 -11.40 -6.50 26.85
CA ASP A 995 -12.45 -6.34 27.86
C ASP A 995 -11.83 -5.56 29.03
N ALA A 996 -12.44 -4.45 29.40
CA ALA A 996 -11.96 -3.57 30.48
C ALA A 996 -11.84 -4.26 31.86
N ALA A 997 -12.17 -5.53 31.94
CA ALA A 997 -12.00 -6.41 33.11
C ALA A 997 -10.61 -7.06 33.16
N ASP A 998 -9.89 -7.26 32.05
CA ASP A 998 -8.61 -7.97 32.01
C ASP A 998 -7.39 -7.07 32.29
N ASP A 999 -7.51 -5.75 32.16
CA ASP A 999 -6.44 -4.81 32.50
C ASP A 999 -6.31 -4.52 34.03
N ARG A 1000 -7.06 -5.24 34.86
CA ARG A 1000 -7.00 -5.13 36.33
C ARG A 1000 -6.41 -6.36 37.06
N ILE A 1001 -5.76 -7.27 36.28
CA ILE A 1001 -5.08 -8.41 36.93
C ILE A 1001 -3.57 -8.35 36.68
#